data_a71e8a3cbc493af2ca84f56037cfdcd7
#
_entry.id   a71e8a3cbc493af2ca84f56037cfdcd7
#
_cell.length_a   1.000
_cell.length_b   1.000
_cell.length_c   1.000
_cell.angle_alpha   90.00
_cell.angle_beta   90.00
_cell.angle_gamma   90.00
#
_symmetry.space_group_name_H-M   'P 1'
#
loop_
_entity.id
_entity.type
_entity.pdbx_description
1 polymer ?
#
loop_
_entity_poly.entity_id
_entity_poly.type
_entity_poly.pdbx_seq_one_letter_code
_entity_poly.pdbx_strand_id
1 'polypeptide(L)'
;MPAAVAVLACISGPAKAAVHLDGQVQAGGGPVAQSTVTLWAASANAPTRLGQANTGDDGHFVISVDQPVGQDTSLYVVATGGRPVVGKAASSNAAITMMTVLGSTPPATVTINEMTTVASVWTHAQFLDGAAIKGPTLSLRIAAGNVPNFVDLGTGGWGDAIQDPLNSGQTTTIATFATLADALSGCVTRVTADACSKLFAASTSPKGGAPTDTLTAAELIARYPWYQPERLFALLEAFYPVPKGKTMRAVPYMPYLSFAPSAWVLPLKFDGGGYRAGGKAMFDSEGNLWVGDNFTIGWQGQDTLWQGNATKFNPNGKPLSPITTGFAGGGMQGGSFGAAVDAKDNAWLSTYGGQSIAVFDKNGKPLTPPDGINFNGRLGLMQGIIATPSGDVWALGITKSQLLFFPKGDWTKGRIVCEGMTVEPCKSFAAPFHLGIDQQDRVWVTNAVGDFVTRFSAADPTKVETFKAGFSGSGLGIDSKGNVWVTNRLGNTARGGAILQDVIKTLKAGGNFDEVLTRAMSKQTSAEGGSVSLLRPDGTPYPGSPFTGGGLPGPWAVAVDGNDNIWISNFAMPASPIVQLCGVRTENCPPGMKTGDQISPPGGYVGGGLQMQTDIAVGPAGDVWAINNWEVIDSCFSAQPEALSTRRGGQGVTIFFGMAKPVRAPQIGPAREP
;
A
#
# COMPACT_ATOMS: atom_id res chain seq x y z
N MET A 1 48.22 -53.13 6.85
CA MET A 1 47.81 -51.74 7.17
C MET A 1 47.48 -51.02 5.86
N PRO A 2 46.24 -50.69 5.56
CA PRO A 2 45.97 -49.88 4.41
C PRO A 2 45.91 -48.38 4.80
N ALA A 3 46.60 -47.57 4.01
CA ALA A 3 46.66 -46.14 4.17
C ALA A 3 45.33 -45.49 3.76
N ALA A 4 44.77 -44.70 4.67
CA ALA A 4 43.58 -43.86 4.38
C ALA A 4 44.02 -42.60 3.63
N VAL A 5 43.53 -42.43 2.40
CA VAL A 5 43.65 -41.21 1.63
C VAL A 5 42.50 -40.29 2.05
N ALA A 6 42.84 -39.21 2.75
CA ALA A 6 41.87 -38.14 3.05
C ALA A 6 41.68 -37.27 1.79
N VAL A 7 40.51 -37.33 1.20
CA VAL A 7 40.09 -36.39 0.14
C VAL A 7 39.62 -35.11 0.83
N LEU A 8 40.41 -34.05 0.75
CA LEU A 8 39.97 -32.69 1.08
C LEU A 8 38.99 -32.23 -0.01
N ALA A 9 37.70 -32.20 0.30
CA ALA A 9 36.70 -31.51 -0.50
C ALA A 9 36.86 -30.01 -0.25
N CYS A 10 37.47 -29.30 -1.18
CA CYS A 10 37.37 -27.84 -1.24
C CYS A 10 35.91 -27.44 -1.48
N ILE A 11 35.23 -27.00 -0.43
CA ILE A 11 33.96 -26.31 -0.56
C ILE A 11 34.29 -24.94 -1.14
N SER A 12 34.24 -24.80 -2.47
CA SER A 12 34.22 -23.50 -3.13
C SER A 12 32.89 -22.85 -2.79
N GLY A 13 32.91 -21.87 -1.88
CA GLY A 13 31.79 -20.95 -1.69
C GLY A 13 31.42 -20.27 -3.03
N PRO A 14 30.18 -19.84 -3.24
CA PRO A 14 29.79 -19.21 -4.47
C PRO A 14 30.71 -18.02 -4.77
N ALA A 15 31.36 -18.06 -5.92
CA ALA A 15 32.18 -16.96 -6.41
C ALA A 15 31.33 -15.68 -6.46
N LYS A 16 31.74 -14.70 -5.68
CA LYS A 16 31.09 -13.37 -5.72
C LYS A 16 31.43 -12.75 -7.05
N ALA A 17 30.40 -12.40 -7.85
CA ALA A 17 30.57 -11.86 -9.20
C ALA A 17 31.10 -10.42 -9.16
N ALA A 18 32.07 -10.11 -10.02
CA ALA A 18 32.45 -8.74 -10.35
C ALA A 18 31.26 -8.01 -11.00
N VAL A 19 31.08 -6.74 -10.69
CA VAL A 19 30.02 -5.92 -11.32
C VAL A 19 30.62 -5.22 -12.54
N HIS A 20 30.02 -5.47 -13.70
CA HIS A 20 30.35 -4.76 -14.94
C HIS A 20 29.08 -4.09 -15.44
N LEU A 21 29.09 -2.77 -15.57
CA LEU A 21 27.99 -1.95 -16.07
C LEU A 21 28.42 -1.23 -17.33
N ASP A 22 27.72 -1.49 -18.40
CA ASP A 22 27.75 -0.73 -19.64
C ASP A 22 26.49 0.15 -19.68
N GLY A 23 26.62 1.46 -19.95
CA GLY A 23 25.43 2.29 -19.84
C GLY A 23 25.52 3.63 -20.58
N GLN A 24 24.37 4.31 -20.57
CA GLN A 24 24.24 5.61 -21.21
C GLN A 24 23.50 6.60 -20.31
N VAL A 25 23.96 7.84 -20.27
CA VAL A 25 23.23 8.96 -19.68
C VAL A 25 22.53 9.73 -20.80
N GLN A 26 21.21 9.89 -20.65
CA GLN A 26 20.35 10.57 -21.62
C GLN A 26 19.53 11.69 -20.97
N ALA A 27 19.13 12.68 -21.76
CA ALA A 27 18.24 13.77 -21.35
C ALA A 27 17.37 14.21 -22.53
N GLY A 28 16.06 14.25 -22.32
CA GLY A 28 15.12 14.63 -23.38
C GLY A 28 15.26 13.79 -24.66
N GLY A 29 15.68 12.52 -24.54
CA GLY A 29 15.90 11.60 -25.63
C GLY A 29 17.26 11.69 -26.32
N GLY A 30 18.19 12.53 -25.85
CA GLY A 30 19.55 12.61 -26.40
C GLY A 30 20.63 12.40 -25.34
N PRO A 31 21.90 12.18 -25.76
CA PRO A 31 22.99 11.89 -24.84
C PRO A 31 23.37 13.09 -23.97
N VAL A 32 23.95 12.78 -22.77
CA VAL A 32 24.59 13.77 -21.86
C VAL A 32 26.09 13.49 -21.84
N ALA A 33 26.86 14.33 -22.49
CA ALA A 33 28.31 14.25 -22.54
C ALA A 33 28.94 14.77 -21.22
N GLN A 34 30.10 14.22 -20.88
CA GLN A 34 30.92 14.67 -19.72
C GLN A 34 30.18 14.68 -18.38
N SER A 35 29.20 13.79 -18.20
CA SER A 35 28.55 13.55 -16.92
C SER A 35 29.40 12.60 -16.07
N THR A 36 29.50 12.86 -14.77
CA THR A 36 30.17 11.96 -13.84
C THR A 36 29.18 10.93 -13.33
N VAL A 37 29.38 9.65 -13.64
CA VAL A 37 28.53 8.53 -13.20
C VAL A 37 29.21 7.80 -12.06
N THR A 38 28.53 7.66 -10.93
CA THR A 38 29.03 6.95 -9.75
C THR A 38 28.14 5.77 -9.43
N LEU A 39 28.73 4.58 -9.26
CA LEU A 39 28.05 3.38 -8.78
C LEU A 39 28.16 3.27 -7.26
N TRP A 40 27.01 3.05 -6.65
CA TRP A 40 26.85 2.95 -5.20
C TRP A 40 26.22 1.61 -4.76
N ALA A 41 26.57 1.17 -3.58
CA ALA A 41 25.89 0.12 -2.84
C ALA A 41 25.11 0.73 -1.69
N ALA A 42 23.78 0.59 -1.70
CA ALA A 42 22.91 1.03 -0.61
C ALA A 42 23.09 0.13 0.62
N SER A 43 22.90 0.69 1.82
CA SER A 43 23.00 -0.05 3.07
C SER A 43 22.06 0.56 4.13
N ALA A 44 21.98 -0.08 5.30
CA ALA A 44 21.27 0.47 6.45
C ALA A 44 21.89 1.79 6.95
N ASN A 45 23.17 1.99 6.70
CA ASN A 45 23.95 3.18 7.04
C ASN A 45 24.27 4.00 5.78
N ALA A 46 25.38 4.73 5.78
CA ALA A 46 25.83 5.45 4.59
C ALA A 46 26.12 4.49 3.41
N PRO A 47 25.71 4.82 2.19
CA PRO A 47 26.01 4.00 1.03
C PRO A 47 27.52 3.98 0.74
N THR A 48 27.98 2.89 0.13
CA THR A 48 29.40 2.72 -0.23
C THR A 48 29.57 3.01 -1.72
N ARG A 49 30.52 3.89 -2.07
CA ARG A 49 30.93 4.11 -3.46
C ARG A 49 31.75 2.91 -3.95
N LEU A 50 31.34 2.32 -5.07
CA LEU A 50 31.99 1.17 -5.66
C LEU A 50 32.87 1.53 -6.85
N GLY A 51 32.43 2.47 -7.71
CA GLY A 51 33.14 2.87 -8.90
C GLY A 51 32.64 4.19 -9.46
N GLN A 52 33.38 4.73 -10.43
CA GLN A 52 33.04 6.01 -11.08
C GLN A 52 33.61 6.02 -12.49
N ALA A 53 32.88 6.66 -13.42
CA ALA A 53 33.29 6.94 -14.78
C ALA A 53 32.74 8.29 -15.25
N ASN A 54 33.28 8.83 -16.35
CA ASN A 54 32.69 9.96 -17.04
C ASN A 54 32.11 9.51 -18.38
N THR A 55 31.01 10.13 -18.81
CA THR A 55 30.42 9.83 -20.11
C THR A 55 31.22 10.44 -21.25
N GLY A 56 31.29 9.71 -22.37
CA GLY A 56 31.77 10.21 -23.67
C GLY A 56 30.79 11.23 -24.28
N ASP A 57 31.13 11.70 -25.50
CA ASP A 57 30.25 12.65 -26.23
C ASP A 57 28.91 12.05 -26.63
N ASP A 58 28.84 10.74 -26.72
CA ASP A 58 27.63 9.94 -26.98
C ASP A 58 26.85 9.59 -25.71
N GLY A 59 27.28 10.07 -24.55
CA GLY A 59 26.68 9.77 -23.27
C GLY A 59 27.00 8.38 -22.67
N HIS A 60 27.83 7.59 -23.34
CA HIS A 60 28.21 6.24 -22.95
C HIS A 60 29.22 6.24 -21.79
N PHE A 61 29.10 5.28 -20.88
CA PHE A 61 30.04 5.02 -19.78
C PHE A 61 30.19 3.52 -19.50
N VAL A 62 31.35 3.14 -18.93
CA VAL A 62 31.60 1.77 -18.44
C VAL A 62 32.14 1.87 -17.01
N ILE A 63 31.58 1.08 -16.09
CA ILE A 63 32.08 0.92 -14.73
C ILE A 63 32.32 -0.57 -14.47
N SER A 64 33.55 -0.93 -14.10
CA SER A 64 33.92 -2.28 -13.68
C SER A 64 34.37 -2.25 -12.23
N VAL A 65 33.87 -3.19 -11.41
CA VAL A 65 34.19 -3.33 -9.99
C VAL A 65 34.60 -4.77 -9.72
N ASP A 66 35.85 -4.95 -9.35
CA ASP A 66 36.41 -6.28 -9.08
C ASP A 66 36.06 -6.78 -7.66
N GLN A 67 35.59 -5.88 -6.79
CA GLN A 67 35.20 -6.25 -5.43
C GLN A 67 33.85 -6.97 -5.44
N PRO A 68 33.74 -8.08 -4.71
CA PRO A 68 32.51 -8.83 -4.62
C PRO A 68 31.42 -8.04 -3.85
N VAL A 69 30.28 -7.85 -4.48
CA VAL A 69 29.08 -7.24 -3.88
C VAL A 69 28.21 -8.34 -3.25
N GLY A 70 27.64 -8.08 -2.07
CA GLY A 70 26.72 -9.01 -1.41
C GLY A 70 25.47 -9.29 -2.25
N GLN A 71 24.97 -10.51 -2.24
CA GLN A 71 23.81 -10.92 -3.04
C GLN A 71 22.53 -10.12 -2.76
N ASP A 72 22.38 -9.60 -1.55
CA ASP A 72 21.22 -8.80 -1.13
C ASP A 72 21.48 -7.28 -1.17
N THR A 73 22.60 -6.86 -1.76
CA THR A 73 22.96 -5.44 -1.82
C THR A 73 22.21 -4.74 -2.97
N SER A 74 21.43 -3.74 -2.64
CA SER A 74 20.78 -2.90 -3.67
C SER A 74 21.79 -1.91 -4.27
N LEU A 75 22.06 -2.06 -5.56
CA LEU A 75 22.97 -1.20 -6.33
C LEU A 75 22.18 -0.06 -6.99
N TYR A 76 22.83 1.08 -7.16
CA TYR A 76 22.29 2.20 -7.91
C TYR A 76 23.38 3.07 -8.51
N VAL A 77 23.07 3.76 -9.59
CA VAL A 77 23.96 4.71 -10.26
C VAL A 77 23.40 6.12 -10.20
N VAL A 78 24.30 7.10 -10.03
CA VAL A 78 23.97 8.52 -10.02
C VAL A 78 24.85 9.23 -11.04
N ALA A 79 24.22 9.94 -11.97
CA ALA A 79 24.86 10.81 -12.95
C ALA A 79 24.77 12.27 -12.51
N THR A 80 25.90 12.98 -12.43
CA THR A 80 25.97 14.38 -11.99
C THR A 80 26.63 15.26 -13.04
N GLY A 81 26.05 16.46 -13.25
CA GLY A 81 26.53 17.42 -14.21
C GLY A 81 26.48 16.92 -15.65
N GLY A 82 27.30 17.50 -16.50
CA GLY A 82 27.40 17.12 -17.90
C GLY A 82 26.75 18.11 -18.85
N ARG A 83 26.87 17.84 -20.15
CA ARG A 83 26.39 18.70 -21.23
C ARG A 83 25.37 17.91 -22.08
N PRO A 84 24.06 18.17 -21.94
CA PRO A 84 23.04 17.60 -22.81
C PRO A 84 23.29 18.04 -24.28
N VAL A 85 23.16 17.09 -25.23
CA VAL A 85 23.33 17.39 -26.65
C VAL A 85 22.04 17.95 -27.25
N VAL A 86 20.90 17.70 -26.65
CA VAL A 86 19.60 18.28 -27.02
C VAL A 86 19.30 19.54 -26.21
N GLY A 87 18.58 20.50 -26.80
CA GLY A 87 18.24 21.77 -26.14
C GLY A 87 19.11 22.94 -26.61
N LYS A 88 18.96 24.11 -25.94
CA LYS A 88 19.66 25.35 -26.30
C LYS A 88 21.03 25.51 -25.64
N ALA A 89 21.39 24.64 -24.71
CA ALA A 89 22.60 24.81 -23.92
C ALA A 89 23.77 24.00 -24.48
N ALA A 90 24.65 24.68 -25.20
CA ALA A 90 25.96 24.13 -25.55
C ALA A 90 26.96 24.01 -24.39
N SER A 91 26.53 24.36 -23.15
CA SER A 91 27.39 24.40 -21.94
C SER A 91 26.96 23.35 -20.93
N SER A 92 27.90 22.94 -20.06
CA SER A 92 27.65 22.03 -18.95
C SER A 92 26.55 22.56 -18.02
N ASN A 93 25.70 21.68 -17.50
CA ASN A 93 24.63 21.97 -16.55
C ASN A 93 24.92 21.30 -15.19
N ALA A 94 25.42 22.07 -14.25
CA ALA A 94 25.75 21.60 -12.90
C ALA A 94 24.50 21.19 -12.06
N ALA A 95 23.30 21.59 -12.47
CA ALA A 95 22.05 21.25 -11.78
C ALA A 95 21.56 19.82 -12.10
N ILE A 96 22.21 19.14 -13.02
CA ILE A 96 21.87 17.74 -13.36
C ILE A 96 22.31 16.83 -12.21
N THR A 97 21.38 16.12 -11.63
CA THR A 97 21.60 14.89 -10.86
C THR A 97 20.46 13.95 -11.19
N MET A 98 20.79 12.80 -11.80
CA MET A 98 19.83 11.77 -12.20
C MET A 98 20.25 10.43 -11.60
N MET A 99 19.28 9.53 -11.39
CA MET A 99 19.49 8.26 -10.71
C MET A 99 18.81 7.11 -11.43
N THR A 100 19.43 5.93 -11.37
CA THR A 100 18.78 4.66 -11.71
C THR A 100 19.13 3.64 -10.64
N VAL A 101 18.10 3.11 -9.93
CA VAL A 101 18.27 2.01 -9.00
C VAL A 101 18.19 0.69 -9.74
N LEU A 102 19.18 -0.17 -9.50
CA LEU A 102 19.42 -1.41 -10.25
C LEU A 102 19.01 -2.66 -9.45
N GLY A 103 18.90 -2.54 -8.12
CA GLY A 103 18.70 -3.69 -7.25
C GLY A 103 19.96 -4.55 -7.09
N SER A 104 19.78 -5.80 -6.69
CA SER A 104 20.89 -6.74 -6.42
C SER A 104 21.39 -7.47 -7.67
N THR A 105 20.65 -7.42 -8.76
CA THR A 105 20.98 -8.07 -10.03
C THR A 105 20.86 -7.04 -11.15
N PRO A 106 21.89 -6.20 -11.36
CA PRO A 106 21.87 -5.17 -12.39
C PRO A 106 21.76 -5.80 -13.79
N PRO A 107 21.04 -5.15 -14.72
CA PRO A 107 21.03 -5.58 -16.13
C PRO A 107 22.41 -5.34 -16.77
N ALA A 108 22.67 -6.01 -17.89
CA ALA A 108 23.93 -5.86 -18.62
C ALA A 108 24.13 -4.43 -19.16
N THR A 109 23.06 -3.77 -19.54
CA THR A 109 23.06 -2.37 -19.99
C THR A 109 22.14 -1.53 -19.13
N VAL A 110 22.53 -0.27 -18.87
CA VAL A 110 21.80 0.64 -17.98
C VAL A 110 21.63 2.01 -18.63
N THR A 111 20.41 2.53 -18.58
CA THR A 111 20.14 3.93 -18.94
C THR A 111 19.85 4.76 -17.70
N ILE A 112 20.44 5.95 -17.64
CA ILE A 112 20.17 6.98 -16.63
C ILE A 112 19.53 8.16 -17.35
N ASN A 113 18.25 8.43 -17.05
CA ASN A 113 17.51 9.56 -17.63
C ASN A 113 16.43 10.08 -16.65
N GLU A 114 15.61 11.02 -17.08
CA GLU A 114 14.53 11.58 -16.28
C GLU A 114 13.48 10.53 -15.87
N MET A 115 13.17 9.57 -16.75
CA MET A 115 12.20 8.52 -16.45
C MET A 115 12.74 7.56 -15.39
N THR A 116 13.99 7.08 -15.53
CA THR A 116 14.61 6.21 -14.52
C THR A 116 14.79 6.93 -13.19
N THR A 117 15.01 8.26 -13.23
CA THR A 117 15.07 9.10 -12.01
C THR A 117 13.72 9.17 -11.32
N VAL A 118 12.62 9.46 -12.03
CA VAL A 118 11.27 9.46 -11.45
C VAL A 118 10.94 8.09 -10.83
N ALA A 119 11.15 6.99 -11.56
CA ALA A 119 10.88 5.65 -11.07
C ALA A 119 11.68 5.33 -9.78
N SER A 120 12.99 5.62 -9.80
CA SER A 120 13.88 5.37 -8.65
C SER A 120 13.50 6.22 -7.43
N VAL A 121 13.17 7.48 -7.64
CA VAL A 121 12.82 8.41 -6.55
C VAL A 121 11.49 8.03 -5.90
N TRP A 122 10.43 7.78 -6.69
CA TRP A 122 9.12 7.45 -6.12
C TRP A 122 9.14 6.13 -5.34
N THR A 123 9.81 5.11 -5.86
CA THR A 123 9.92 3.82 -5.16
C THR A 123 10.82 3.90 -3.92
N HIS A 124 11.77 4.85 -3.86
CA HIS A 124 12.71 5.00 -2.75
C HIS A 124 12.50 6.27 -1.92
N ALA A 125 11.36 6.97 -2.06
CA ALA A 125 11.13 8.25 -1.38
C ALA A 125 11.37 8.23 0.13
N GLN A 126 11.16 7.09 0.79
CA GLN A 126 11.37 6.91 2.23
C GLN A 126 12.83 6.64 2.63
N PHE A 127 13.70 6.33 1.66
CA PHE A 127 15.08 5.89 1.87
C PHE A 127 16.11 6.87 1.32
N LEU A 128 15.68 7.88 0.55
CA LEU A 128 16.53 8.90 -0.04
C LEU A 128 16.95 9.96 0.98
N ASP A 129 18.16 10.45 0.83
CA ASP A 129 18.71 11.65 1.46
C ASP A 129 19.66 12.28 0.42
N GLY A 130 19.09 13.08 -0.48
CA GLY A 130 19.75 13.50 -1.72
C GLY A 130 20.14 12.30 -2.58
N ALA A 131 21.42 12.15 -2.90
CA ALA A 131 21.92 11.01 -3.67
C ALA A 131 22.18 9.73 -2.83
N ALA A 132 22.00 9.78 -1.53
CA ALA A 132 22.23 8.64 -0.65
C ALA A 132 20.96 7.81 -0.45
N ILE A 133 21.03 6.49 -0.66
CA ILE A 133 19.97 5.54 -0.35
C ILE A 133 20.35 4.75 0.90
N LYS A 134 19.49 4.81 1.95
CA LYS A 134 19.71 4.18 3.25
C LYS A 134 18.43 3.49 3.72
N GLY A 135 18.54 2.23 4.19
CA GLY A 135 17.39 1.52 4.73
C GLY A 135 17.66 0.04 5.02
N PRO A 136 16.70 -0.65 5.65
CA PRO A 136 16.79 -2.09 5.87
C PRO A 136 16.88 -2.87 4.55
N THR A 137 17.63 -3.96 4.54
CA THR A 137 17.89 -4.77 3.34
C THR A 137 16.60 -5.22 2.63
N LEU A 138 15.62 -5.73 3.38
CA LEU A 138 14.34 -6.17 2.81
C LEU A 138 13.61 -4.99 2.14
N SER A 139 13.53 -3.86 2.82
CA SER A 139 12.88 -2.64 2.34
C SER A 139 13.50 -2.13 1.04
N LEU A 140 14.82 -2.06 1.01
CA LEU A 140 15.57 -1.62 -0.18
C LEU A 140 15.43 -2.60 -1.36
N ARG A 141 15.42 -3.92 -1.09
CA ARG A 141 15.18 -4.95 -2.10
C ARG A 141 13.80 -4.80 -2.73
N ILE A 142 12.76 -4.58 -1.91
CA ILE A 142 11.40 -4.38 -2.39
C ILE A 142 11.29 -3.10 -3.20
N ALA A 143 11.78 -1.99 -2.68
CA ALA A 143 11.75 -0.71 -3.39
C ALA A 143 12.47 -0.78 -4.75
N ALA A 144 13.66 -1.40 -4.79
CA ALA A 144 14.41 -1.60 -6.03
C ALA A 144 13.66 -2.50 -7.03
N GLY A 145 13.02 -3.57 -6.54
CA GLY A 145 12.20 -4.45 -7.37
C GLY A 145 10.96 -3.78 -7.96
N ASN A 146 10.55 -2.63 -7.43
CA ASN A 146 9.42 -1.84 -7.94
C ASN A 146 9.82 -0.87 -9.07
N VAL A 147 11.09 -0.55 -9.25
CA VAL A 147 11.55 0.35 -10.32
C VAL A 147 11.18 -0.16 -11.72
N PRO A 148 11.38 -1.48 -12.04
CA PRO A 148 11.00 -2.03 -13.35
C PRO A 148 9.49 -2.02 -13.64
N ASN A 149 8.63 -1.81 -12.66
CA ASN A 149 7.20 -1.62 -12.90
C ASN A 149 6.92 -0.35 -13.72
N PHE A 150 7.78 0.66 -13.62
CA PHE A 150 7.65 1.95 -14.28
C PHE A 150 8.53 2.10 -15.52
N VAL A 151 9.76 1.58 -15.47
CA VAL A 151 10.77 1.80 -16.53
C VAL A 151 11.55 0.53 -16.84
N ASP A 152 11.92 0.36 -18.09
CA ASP A 152 12.94 -0.59 -18.50
C ASP A 152 14.33 -0.02 -18.20
N LEU A 153 15.11 -0.69 -17.38
CA LEU A 153 16.40 -0.20 -16.91
C LEU A 153 17.47 -0.14 -18.01
N GLY A 154 17.35 -0.99 -19.02
CA GLY A 154 18.30 -1.06 -20.12
C GLY A 154 18.10 0.08 -21.13
N THR A 155 16.87 0.35 -21.49
CA THR A 155 16.51 1.35 -22.51
C THR A 155 16.17 2.71 -21.92
N GLY A 156 15.80 2.77 -20.63
CA GLY A 156 15.25 3.96 -19.98
C GLY A 156 13.85 4.33 -20.45
N GLY A 157 13.18 3.44 -21.18
CA GLY A 157 11.81 3.59 -21.66
C GLY A 157 10.79 3.07 -20.64
N TRP A 158 9.56 2.82 -21.12
CA TRP A 158 8.45 2.36 -20.29
C TRP A 158 8.64 0.92 -19.79
N GLY A 159 8.35 0.68 -18.53
CA GLY A 159 8.25 -0.64 -17.91
C GLY A 159 6.93 -1.35 -18.24
N ASP A 160 6.88 -2.65 -17.98
CA ASP A 160 5.73 -3.48 -18.36
C ASP A 160 4.45 -3.14 -17.57
N ALA A 161 4.54 -2.96 -16.25
CA ALA A 161 3.36 -2.77 -15.43
C ALA A 161 2.66 -1.44 -15.71
N ILE A 162 3.39 -0.35 -15.94
CA ILE A 162 2.77 0.95 -16.24
C ILE A 162 2.11 0.95 -17.63
N GLN A 163 2.59 0.10 -18.56
CA GLN A 163 2.01 -0.07 -19.90
C GLN A 163 0.84 -1.06 -19.92
N ASP A 164 0.68 -1.89 -18.88
CA ASP A 164 -0.45 -2.82 -18.81
C ASP A 164 -1.78 -2.06 -18.99
N PRO A 165 -2.75 -2.59 -19.77
CA PRO A 165 -4.05 -1.94 -20.00
C PRO A 165 -4.81 -1.56 -18.73
N LEU A 166 -4.62 -2.25 -17.59
CA LEU A 166 -5.16 -1.87 -16.30
C LEU A 166 -4.64 -0.51 -15.81
N ASN A 167 -3.43 -0.13 -16.20
CA ASN A 167 -2.77 1.10 -15.81
C ASN A 167 -2.82 2.15 -16.92
N SER A 168 -2.36 1.81 -18.14
CA SER A 168 -2.26 2.76 -19.25
C SER A 168 -3.62 3.18 -19.83
N GLY A 169 -4.61 2.28 -19.81
CA GLY A 169 -5.94 2.51 -20.38
C GLY A 169 -7.00 2.96 -19.38
N GLN A 170 -6.80 2.70 -18.09
CA GLN A 170 -7.83 2.95 -17.06
C GLN A 170 -7.42 4.02 -16.04
N THR A 171 -6.16 4.48 -16.04
CA THR A 171 -5.66 5.45 -15.07
C THR A 171 -4.83 6.55 -15.74
N THR A 172 -4.58 7.64 -15.00
CA THR A 172 -3.72 8.73 -15.45
C THR A 172 -2.25 8.53 -15.08
N THR A 173 -1.86 7.40 -14.50
CA THR A 173 -0.52 7.20 -13.92
C THR A 173 0.58 7.38 -14.96
N ILE A 174 0.41 6.84 -16.18
CA ILE A 174 1.40 6.98 -17.25
C ILE A 174 1.58 8.46 -17.65
N ALA A 175 0.49 9.24 -17.72
CA ALA A 175 0.56 10.66 -18.04
C ALA A 175 1.16 11.49 -16.89
N THR A 176 0.85 11.12 -15.63
CA THR A 176 1.45 11.73 -14.44
C THR A 176 2.97 11.51 -14.43
N PHE A 177 3.40 10.27 -14.70
CA PHE A 177 4.80 9.90 -14.76
C PHE A 177 5.56 10.66 -15.86
N ALA A 178 5.02 10.68 -17.07
CA ALA A 178 5.62 11.42 -18.19
C ALA A 178 5.72 12.93 -17.90
N THR A 179 4.67 13.53 -17.31
CA THR A 179 4.69 14.94 -16.93
C THR A 179 5.77 15.27 -15.91
N LEU A 180 6.02 14.37 -14.94
CA LEU A 180 7.13 14.51 -13.99
C LEU A 180 8.48 14.45 -14.69
N ALA A 181 8.67 13.50 -15.62
CA ALA A 181 9.89 13.38 -16.42
C ALA A 181 10.10 14.62 -17.32
N ASP A 182 9.03 15.16 -17.91
CA ASP A 182 9.09 16.40 -18.71
C ASP A 182 9.49 17.61 -17.85
N ALA A 183 8.96 17.73 -16.64
CA ALA A 183 9.32 18.82 -15.73
C ALA A 183 10.82 18.77 -15.37
N LEU A 184 11.37 17.58 -15.10
CA LEU A 184 12.82 17.40 -14.89
C LEU A 184 13.62 17.71 -16.15
N SER A 185 13.17 17.21 -17.31
CA SER A 185 13.83 17.41 -18.60
C SER A 185 13.94 18.88 -18.98
N GLY A 186 12.94 19.68 -18.62
CA GLY A 186 12.99 21.12 -18.84
C GLY A 186 14.21 21.81 -18.21
N CYS A 187 14.57 21.42 -16.98
CA CYS A 187 15.79 21.90 -16.30
C CYS A 187 17.05 21.21 -16.86
N VAL A 188 17.03 19.89 -17.04
CA VAL A 188 18.18 19.11 -17.51
C VAL A 188 18.67 19.65 -18.86
N THR A 189 17.77 19.83 -19.83
CA THR A 189 18.07 20.31 -21.18
C THR A 189 18.08 21.82 -21.33
N ARG A 190 17.76 22.55 -20.24
CA ARG A 190 17.65 24.03 -20.23
C ARG A 190 16.79 24.56 -21.40
N VAL A 191 15.55 24.08 -21.48
CA VAL A 191 14.59 24.54 -22.52
C VAL A 191 14.39 26.06 -22.50
N THR A 192 14.53 26.68 -21.32
CA THR A 192 14.66 28.13 -21.09
C THR A 192 15.84 28.40 -20.16
N ALA A 193 16.38 29.62 -20.18
CA ALA A 193 17.55 29.99 -19.36
C ALA A 193 17.31 29.85 -17.85
N ASP A 194 16.06 30.02 -17.42
CA ASP A 194 15.62 29.99 -16.02
C ASP A 194 14.89 28.66 -15.63
N ALA A 195 14.95 27.63 -16.50
CA ALA A 195 14.19 26.40 -16.31
C ALA A 195 14.49 25.72 -14.97
N CYS A 196 15.77 25.61 -14.57
CA CYS A 196 16.13 25.00 -13.29
C CYS A 196 15.63 25.82 -12.11
N SER A 197 15.73 27.14 -12.15
CA SER A 197 15.20 28.02 -11.08
C SER A 197 13.68 27.87 -10.95
N LYS A 198 12.96 27.74 -12.05
CA LYS A 198 11.50 27.49 -12.05
C LYS A 198 11.16 26.11 -11.47
N LEU A 199 11.90 25.06 -11.85
CA LEU A 199 11.71 23.72 -11.27
C LEU A 199 11.95 23.75 -9.76
N PHE A 200 13.04 24.35 -9.29
CA PHE A 200 13.39 24.40 -7.87
C PHE A 200 12.38 25.20 -7.05
N ALA A 201 11.86 26.29 -7.60
CA ALA A 201 10.79 27.04 -6.96
C ALA A 201 9.48 26.24 -6.87
N ALA A 202 9.13 25.48 -7.92
CA ALA A 202 7.91 24.67 -7.97
C ALA A 202 7.98 23.44 -7.04
N SER A 203 9.18 22.92 -6.74
CA SER A 203 9.43 21.75 -5.90
C SER A 203 9.88 22.06 -4.47
N THR A 204 9.76 23.32 -4.03
CA THR A 204 10.03 23.70 -2.63
C THR A 204 9.11 22.96 -1.66
N SER A 205 9.66 22.41 -0.56
CA SER A 205 8.90 21.64 0.42
C SER A 205 8.06 22.51 1.36
N PRO A 206 7.04 21.96 2.04
CA PRO A 206 6.26 22.69 3.05
C PRO A 206 7.10 23.13 4.27
N LYS A 207 8.29 22.54 4.47
CA LYS A 207 9.26 22.92 5.52
C LYS A 207 10.17 24.08 5.10
N GLY A 208 10.03 24.58 3.87
CA GLY A 208 10.96 25.51 3.25
C GLY A 208 12.19 24.79 2.67
N GLY A 209 13.12 25.55 2.11
CA GLY A 209 14.29 25.00 1.41
C GLY A 209 13.97 24.62 -0.03
N ALA A 210 14.63 25.30 -0.97
CA ALA A 210 14.57 24.94 -2.37
C ALA A 210 15.63 23.87 -2.68
N PRO A 211 15.36 22.90 -3.56
CA PRO A 211 16.38 21.97 -4.03
C PRO A 211 17.44 22.70 -4.87
N THR A 212 18.61 22.08 -5.01
CA THR A 212 19.74 22.63 -5.76
C THR A 212 20.05 21.84 -7.03
N ASP A 213 19.42 20.69 -7.20
CA ASP A 213 19.59 19.78 -8.34
C ASP A 213 18.28 19.05 -8.67
N THR A 214 18.26 18.36 -9.82
CA THR A 214 17.04 17.69 -10.33
C THR A 214 16.62 16.48 -9.50
N LEU A 215 17.55 15.77 -8.87
CA LEU A 215 17.24 14.61 -8.01
C LEU A 215 16.57 15.06 -6.71
N THR A 216 17.14 16.09 -6.06
CA THR A 216 16.56 16.66 -4.83
C THR A 216 15.20 17.29 -5.12
N ALA A 217 15.00 17.87 -6.32
CA ALA A 217 13.69 18.38 -6.74
C ALA A 217 12.67 17.25 -6.84
N ALA A 218 13.02 16.13 -7.49
CA ALA A 218 12.17 14.95 -7.58
C ALA A 218 11.87 14.34 -6.20
N GLU A 219 12.88 14.25 -5.32
CA GLU A 219 12.73 13.75 -3.95
C GLU A 219 11.69 14.55 -3.15
N LEU A 220 11.76 15.88 -3.19
CA LEU A 220 10.82 16.74 -2.47
C LEU A 220 9.39 16.62 -3.02
N ILE A 221 9.22 16.49 -4.34
CA ILE A 221 7.92 16.24 -4.95
C ILE A 221 7.36 14.89 -4.48
N ALA A 222 8.17 13.83 -4.50
CA ALA A 222 7.73 12.49 -4.10
C ALA A 222 7.38 12.40 -2.60
N ARG A 223 8.11 13.11 -1.73
CA ARG A 223 7.84 13.15 -0.28
C ARG A 223 6.63 14.00 0.11
N TYR A 224 6.32 15.03 -0.68
CA TYR A 224 5.21 15.95 -0.43
C TYR A 224 4.31 16.09 -1.66
N PRO A 225 3.78 14.98 -2.19
CA PRO A 225 3.11 14.97 -3.49
C PRO A 225 1.83 15.82 -3.54
N TRP A 226 1.22 16.07 -2.40
CA TRP A 226 0.03 16.89 -2.20
C TRP A 226 0.33 18.38 -2.08
N TYR A 227 1.63 18.78 -1.94
CA TYR A 227 1.97 20.18 -1.66
C TYR A 227 2.03 21.00 -2.93
N GLN A 228 1.04 21.86 -3.15
CA GLN A 228 0.94 22.83 -4.25
C GLN A 228 1.22 22.20 -5.64
N PRO A 229 0.52 21.11 -5.99
CA PRO A 229 0.82 20.34 -7.20
C PRO A 229 0.64 21.15 -8.49
N GLU A 230 -0.21 22.18 -8.49
CA GLU A 230 -0.45 23.11 -9.61
C GLU A 230 0.81 23.90 -10.02
N ARG A 231 1.73 24.15 -9.09
CA ARG A 231 3.00 24.87 -9.40
C ARG A 231 3.87 24.05 -10.33
N LEU A 232 4.00 22.76 -10.07
CA LEU A 232 4.76 21.86 -10.93
C LEU A 232 4.06 21.68 -12.28
N PHE A 233 2.73 21.51 -12.27
CA PHE A 233 1.95 21.39 -13.51
C PHE A 233 2.10 22.61 -14.42
N ALA A 234 2.19 23.82 -13.87
CA ALA A 234 2.37 25.04 -14.63
C ALA A 234 3.70 25.07 -15.41
N LEU A 235 4.69 24.24 -15.05
CA LEU A 235 5.94 24.11 -15.80
C LEU A 235 5.75 23.55 -17.19
N LEU A 236 4.70 22.75 -17.46
CA LEU A 236 4.40 22.30 -18.83
C LEU A 236 4.16 23.47 -19.79
N GLU A 237 3.40 24.50 -19.35
CA GLU A 237 3.20 25.70 -20.16
C GLU A 237 4.47 26.53 -20.27
N ALA A 238 5.21 26.65 -19.16
CA ALA A 238 6.44 27.45 -19.13
C ALA A 238 7.59 26.85 -19.97
N PHE A 239 7.68 25.52 -20.04
CA PHE A 239 8.76 24.80 -20.74
C PHE A 239 8.37 24.37 -22.14
N TYR A 240 7.12 23.94 -22.31
CA TYR A 240 6.61 23.33 -23.55
C TYR A 240 5.26 23.93 -23.93
N PRO A 241 5.18 25.24 -24.23
CA PRO A 241 3.93 25.84 -24.67
C PRO A 241 3.43 25.16 -25.95
N VAL A 242 2.10 25.11 -26.12
CA VAL A 242 1.50 24.58 -27.35
C VAL A 242 1.93 25.48 -28.52
N PRO A 243 2.63 24.95 -29.56
CA PRO A 243 3.08 25.77 -30.68
C PRO A 243 1.88 26.35 -31.44
N LYS A 244 2.05 27.57 -31.98
CA LYS A 244 0.98 28.24 -32.75
C LYS A 244 0.49 27.33 -33.89
N GLY A 245 -0.83 27.13 -33.95
CA GLY A 245 -1.49 26.31 -34.96
C GLY A 245 -1.40 24.79 -34.70
N LYS A 246 -0.90 24.37 -33.52
CA LYS A 246 -0.91 22.97 -33.07
C LYS A 246 -1.90 22.78 -31.93
N THR A 247 -2.28 21.53 -31.68
CA THR A 247 -3.18 21.14 -30.58
C THR A 247 -2.45 20.42 -29.43
N MET A 248 -1.18 20.07 -29.64
CA MET A 248 -0.38 19.31 -28.67
C MET A 248 0.97 20.01 -28.41
N ARG A 249 1.51 19.81 -27.23
CA ARG A 249 2.84 20.24 -26.82
C ARG A 249 3.91 19.35 -27.47
N ALA A 250 5.07 19.91 -27.74
CA ALA A 250 6.26 19.15 -28.13
C ALA A 250 7.08 18.84 -26.86
N VAL A 251 6.73 17.78 -26.16
CA VAL A 251 7.37 17.28 -24.94
C VAL A 251 8.27 16.08 -25.25
N PRO A 252 9.32 15.82 -24.47
CA PRO A 252 10.16 14.64 -24.60
C PRO A 252 9.41 13.32 -24.33
N TYR A 253 8.48 13.32 -23.37
CA TYR A 253 7.80 12.13 -22.88
C TYR A 253 6.28 12.26 -23.06
N MET A 254 5.66 11.22 -23.59
CA MET A 254 4.23 11.16 -23.87
C MET A 254 3.60 9.92 -23.23
N PRO A 255 2.32 9.99 -22.82
CA PRO A 255 1.41 11.14 -22.81
C PRO A 255 1.68 12.08 -21.63
N TYR A 256 1.25 13.33 -21.70
CA TYR A 256 1.27 14.27 -20.58
C TYR A 256 -0.11 14.57 -20.03
N LEU A 257 -0.20 15.07 -18.78
CA LEU A 257 -1.46 15.47 -18.17
C LEU A 257 -2.06 16.71 -18.86
N SER A 258 -3.39 16.71 -19.00
CA SER A 258 -4.16 17.84 -19.52
C SER A 258 -4.65 18.81 -18.45
N PHE A 259 -4.57 18.42 -17.16
CA PHE A 259 -4.99 19.20 -16.00
C PHE A 259 -4.09 18.89 -14.80
N ALA A 260 -4.02 19.81 -13.83
CA ALA A 260 -3.23 19.62 -12.64
C ALA A 260 -3.80 18.46 -11.78
N PRO A 261 -2.96 17.52 -11.32
CA PRO A 261 -3.38 16.49 -10.39
C PRO A 261 -3.59 17.10 -8.99
N SER A 262 -4.38 16.45 -8.14
CA SER A 262 -4.48 16.82 -6.72
C SER A 262 -3.24 16.45 -5.92
N ALA A 263 -2.46 15.49 -6.40
CA ALA A 263 -1.18 15.08 -5.85
C ALA A 263 -0.33 14.35 -6.90
N TRP A 264 0.99 14.45 -6.80
CA TRP A 264 1.95 13.80 -7.68
C TRP A 264 2.25 12.36 -7.20
N VAL A 265 1.21 11.51 -7.16
CA VAL A 265 1.32 10.10 -6.79
C VAL A 265 1.36 9.21 -8.03
N LEU A 266 2.05 8.08 -7.93
CA LEU A 266 2.21 7.12 -9.03
C LEU A 266 1.64 5.74 -8.63
N PRO A 267 0.32 5.59 -8.51
CA PRO A 267 -0.27 4.30 -8.17
C PRO A 267 -0.34 3.39 -9.39
N LEU A 268 -0.08 2.09 -9.18
CA LEU A 268 -0.29 1.04 -10.18
C LEU A 268 -1.26 0.00 -9.64
N LYS A 269 -2.09 -0.54 -10.53
CA LYS A 269 -3.00 -1.64 -10.26
C LYS A 269 -2.39 -2.96 -10.71
N PHE A 270 -2.55 -4.00 -9.89
CA PHE A 270 -2.11 -5.36 -10.17
C PHE A 270 -3.24 -6.33 -9.93
N ASP A 271 -3.39 -7.30 -10.83
CA ASP A 271 -4.45 -8.32 -10.79
C ASP A 271 -3.89 -9.71 -11.10
N GLY A 272 -4.71 -10.74 -10.95
CA GLY A 272 -4.37 -12.13 -11.21
C GLY A 272 -4.24 -12.97 -9.95
N GLY A 273 -3.71 -14.19 -10.07
CA GLY A 273 -3.57 -15.10 -8.93
C GLY A 273 -4.91 -15.55 -8.33
N GLY A 274 -5.99 -15.50 -9.11
CA GLY A 274 -7.33 -15.83 -8.66
C GLY A 274 -8.06 -14.73 -7.92
N TYR A 275 -7.50 -13.50 -7.85
CA TYR A 275 -8.07 -12.37 -7.13
C TYR A 275 -9.48 -12.02 -7.60
N ARG A 276 -10.38 -11.86 -6.64
CA ARG A 276 -11.75 -11.41 -6.87
C ARG A 276 -12.31 -10.78 -5.61
N ALA A 277 -12.61 -9.48 -5.67
CA ALA A 277 -13.26 -8.77 -4.57
C ALA A 277 -12.56 -9.00 -3.22
N GLY A 278 -11.31 -8.56 -3.09
CA GLY A 278 -10.50 -8.80 -1.88
C GLY A 278 -11.19 -8.40 -0.57
N GLY A 279 -10.97 -9.20 0.47
CA GLY A 279 -11.36 -8.91 1.84
C GLY A 279 -10.28 -8.13 2.58
N LYS A 280 -9.80 -8.69 3.68
CA LYS A 280 -8.64 -8.17 4.42
C LYS A 280 -7.34 -8.75 3.88
N ALA A 281 -6.25 -8.07 4.14
CA ALA A 281 -4.92 -8.45 3.67
C ALA A 281 -3.86 -8.30 4.76
N MET A 282 -2.79 -9.11 4.66
CA MET A 282 -1.65 -9.04 5.56
C MET A 282 -0.36 -9.45 4.83
N PHE A 283 0.72 -8.75 5.11
CA PHE A 283 2.06 -9.10 4.61
C PHE A 283 2.68 -10.25 5.40
N ASP A 284 3.38 -11.16 4.70
CA ASP A 284 4.30 -12.11 5.33
C ASP A 284 5.68 -11.50 5.58
N SER A 285 6.61 -12.25 6.20
CA SER A 285 7.94 -11.76 6.57
C SER A 285 8.84 -11.41 5.38
N GLU A 286 8.50 -11.88 4.18
CA GLU A 286 9.19 -11.57 2.93
C GLU A 286 8.58 -10.34 2.21
N GLY A 287 7.48 -9.79 2.77
CA GLY A 287 6.74 -8.66 2.21
C GLY A 287 5.73 -9.06 1.14
N ASN A 288 5.42 -10.35 0.96
CA ASN A 288 4.34 -10.76 0.09
C ASN A 288 2.99 -10.48 0.76
N LEU A 289 2.00 -10.04 -0.02
CA LEU A 289 0.67 -9.75 0.47
C LEU A 289 -0.25 -10.96 0.30
N TRP A 290 -0.83 -11.44 1.39
CA TRP A 290 -1.93 -12.40 1.38
C TRP A 290 -3.25 -11.65 1.43
N VAL A 291 -4.19 -12.03 0.56
CA VAL A 291 -5.54 -11.46 0.49
C VAL A 291 -6.54 -12.60 0.53
N GLY A 292 -7.52 -12.50 1.40
CA GLY A 292 -8.70 -13.35 1.35
C GLY A 292 -9.65 -12.83 0.29
N ASP A 293 -10.05 -13.69 -0.66
CA ASP A 293 -11.01 -13.32 -1.69
C ASP A 293 -12.43 -13.41 -1.12
N ASN A 294 -13.12 -12.28 -1.09
CA ASN A 294 -14.46 -12.14 -0.54
C ASN A 294 -15.53 -12.61 -1.54
N PHE A 295 -16.74 -12.17 -1.43
CA PHE A 295 -17.77 -12.55 -2.38
C PHE A 295 -17.87 -11.58 -3.55
N THR A 296 -18.15 -12.13 -4.73
CA THR A 296 -18.39 -11.39 -5.96
C THR A 296 -19.86 -11.45 -6.33
N ILE A 297 -20.49 -10.31 -6.49
CA ILE A 297 -21.88 -10.23 -6.90
C ILE A 297 -21.97 -10.36 -8.42
N GLY A 298 -22.95 -11.14 -8.92
CA GLY A 298 -23.21 -11.28 -10.33
C GLY A 298 -22.18 -12.11 -11.10
N TRP A 299 -21.45 -13.02 -10.45
CA TRP A 299 -20.61 -13.98 -11.15
C TRP A 299 -21.46 -14.89 -12.04
N GLN A 300 -21.15 -14.93 -13.32
CA GLN A 300 -21.93 -15.72 -14.31
C GLN A 300 -21.92 -17.22 -13.99
N GLY A 301 -23.12 -17.80 -13.92
CA GLY A 301 -23.33 -19.25 -13.83
C GLY A 301 -23.02 -19.86 -12.46
N GLN A 302 -22.97 -19.07 -11.42
CA GLN A 302 -22.77 -19.55 -10.05
C GLN A 302 -24.01 -19.26 -9.20
N ASP A 303 -24.56 -20.29 -8.58
CA ASP A 303 -25.61 -20.15 -7.56
C ASP A 303 -25.07 -19.56 -6.25
N THR A 304 -23.73 -19.50 -6.10
CA THR A 304 -23.04 -18.98 -4.94
C THR A 304 -22.29 -17.71 -5.29
N LEU A 305 -22.57 -16.64 -4.55
CA LEU A 305 -21.89 -15.35 -4.65
C LEU A 305 -20.47 -15.35 -4.02
N TRP A 306 -20.11 -16.42 -3.34
CA TRP A 306 -18.93 -16.53 -2.52
C TRP A 306 -17.74 -17.13 -3.28
N GLN A 307 -16.58 -16.56 -3.10
CA GLN A 307 -15.31 -17.14 -3.53
C GLN A 307 -14.85 -18.21 -2.52
N GLY A 308 -13.91 -19.04 -2.92
CA GLY A 308 -13.38 -20.12 -2.08
C GLY A 308 -11.85 -20.19 -2.15
N ASN A 309 -11.18 -19.04 -2.29
CA ASN A 309 -9.75 -18.97 -2.51
C ASN A 309 -9.10 -17.79 -1.80
N ALA A 310 -7.78 -17.83 -1.73
CA ALA A 310 -6.93 -16.74 -1.32
C ALA A 310 -5.93 -16.38 -2.42
N THR A 311 -5.59 -15.11 -2.51
CA THR A 311 -4.58 -14.61 -3.44
C THR A 311 -3.32 -14.20 -2.68
N LYS A 312 -2.16 -14.45 -3.29
CA LYS A 312 -0.88 -13.98 -2.79
C LYS A 312 -0.15 -13.21 -3.88
N PHE A 313 0.27 -11.98 -3.56
CA PHE A 313 1.11 -11.15 -4.42
C PHE A 313 2.52 -11.03 -3.84
N ASN A 314 3.54 -11.01 -4.70
CA ASN A 314 4.86 -10.62 -4.26
C ASN A 314 4.92 -9.09 -3.99
N PRO A 315 5.97 -8.58 -3.35
CA PRO A 315 6.06 -7.16 -3.00
C PRO A 315 6.06 -6.21 -4.22
N ASN A 316 6.24 -6.74 -5.43
CA ASN A 316 6.26 -5.97 -6.69
C ASN A 316 4.94 -6.10 -7.48
N GLY A 317 3.90 -6.62 -6.85
CA GLY A 317 2.56 -6.72 -7.44
C GLY A 317 2.31 -7.96 -8.29
N LYS A 318 3.30 -8.84 -8.52
CA LYS A 318 3.10 -10.06 -9.31
C LYS A 318 2.39 -11.14 -8.47
N PRO A 319 1.37 -11.82 -9.00
CA PRO A 319 0.70 -12.89 -8.28
C PRO A 319 1.64 -14.10 -8.10
N LEU A 320 1.62 -14.68 -6.90
CA LEU A 320 2.33 -15.91 -6.54
C LEU A 320 1.38 -17.10 -6.42
N SER A 321 0.09 -16.85 -6.19
CA SER A 321 -0.95 -17.87 -6.20
C SER A 321 -1.30 -18.28 -7.65
N PRO A 322 -1.91 -19.47 -7.86
CA PRO A 322 -2.34 -19.93 -9.18
C PRO A 322 -3.22 -18.90 -9.90
N ILE A 323 -2.87 -18.58 -11.16
CA ILE A 323 -3.36 -17.39 -11.87
C ILE A 323 -4.89 -17.31 -11.99
N THR A 324 -5.57 -18.44 -12.11
CA THR A 324 -7.02 -18.48 -12.32
C THR A 324 -7.81 -18.88 -11.08
N THR A 325 -7.22 -19.63 -10.16
CA THR A 325 -7.92 -20.28 -9.05
C THR A 325 -7.54 -19.75 -7.68
N GLY A 326 -6.39 -19.06 -7.54
CA GLY A 326 -5.85 -18.74 -6.24
C GLY A 326 -5.47 -20.01 -5.45
N PHE A 327 -5.17 -19.86 -4.16
CA PHE A 327 -5.00 -20.96 -3.23
C PHE A 327 -6.36 -21.38 -2.67
N ALA A 328 -6.67 -22.66 -2.73
CA ALA A 328 -7.96 -23.22 -2.34
C ALA A 328 -7.77 -24.43 -1.40
N GLY A 329 -8.87 -24.88 -0.79
CA GLY A 329 -8.88 -25.99 0.18
C GLY A 329 -8.74 -25.52 1.62
N GLY A 330 -8.58 -26.46 2.55
CA GLY A 330 -8.42 -26.16 3.98
C GLY A 330 -9.61 -25.44 4.63
N GLY A 331 -10.80 -25.53 4.03
CA GLY A 331 -12.00 -24.85 4.51
C GLY A 331 -12.24 -23.47 3.88
N MET A 332 -11.48 -23.10 2.84
CA MET A 332 -11.75 -21.90 2.05
C MET A 332 -13.00 -22.07 1.21
N GLN A 333 -14.14 -21.79 1.78
CA GLN A 333 -15.44 -21.80 1.12
C GLN A 333 -16.23 -20.56 1.51
N GLY A 334 -16.97 -19.99 0.57
CA GLY A 334 -17.88 -18.90 0.87
C GLY A 334 -17.23 -17.57 1.18
N GLY A 335 -16.14 -17.23 0.54
CA GLY A 335 -15.44 -15.95 0.66
C GLY A 335 -14.65 -15.78 1.96
N SER A 336 -13.48 -15.19 1.87
CA SER A 336 -12.66 -14.83 3.02
C SER A 336 -12.72 -13.33 3.29
N PHE A 337 -12.94 -12.95 4.52
CA PHE A 337 -12.94 -11.53 4.89
C PHE A 337 -11.74 -11.15 5.72
N GLY A 338 -11.46 -11.84 6.81
CA GLY A 338 -10.31 -11.56 7.66
C GLY A 338 -9.05 -12.29 7.20
N ALA A 339 -7.90 -11.63 7.34
CA ALA A 339 -6.59 -12.20 7.08
C ALA A 339 -5.61 -11.83 8.18
N ALA A 340 -4.79 -12.80 8.61
CA ALA A 340 -3.65 -12.59 9.49
C ALA A 340 -2.49 -13.48 9.05
N VAL A 341 -1.26 -13.06 9.31
CA VAL A 341 -0.07 -13.89 9.13
C VAL A 341 0.60 -14.06 10.48
N ASP A 342 0.86 -15.30 10.88
CA ASP A 342 1.50 -15.60 12.16
C ASP A 342 3.04 -15.50 12.08
N ALA A 343 3.72 -15.67 13.19
CA ALA A 343 5.18 -15.60 13.28
C ALA A 343 5.92 -16.74 12.53
N LYS A 344 5.18 -17.72 12.01
CA LYS A 344 5.71 -18.82 11.18
C LYS A 344 5.41 -18.61 9.70
N ASP A 345 4.89 -17.41 9.33
CA ASP A 345 4.41 -17.08 7.99
C ASP A 345 3.22 -17.94 7.52
N ASN A 346 2.45 -18.53 8.43
CA ASN A 346 1.20 -19.15 8.06
C ASN A 346 0.12 -18.07 7.88
N ALA A 347 -0.61 -18.14 6.78
CA ALA A 347 -1.75 -17.27 6.51
C ALA A 347 -3.03 -17.87 7.12
N TRP A 348 -3.67 -17.12 8.01
CA TRP A 348 -4.93 -17.43 8.66
C TRP A 348 -6.04 -16.61 8.00
N LEU A 349 -7.04 -17.29 7.47
CA LEU A 349 -8.11 -16.68 6.70
C LEU A 349 -9.47 -17.06 7.30
N SER A 350 -10.23 -16.07 7.72
CA SER A 350 -11.58 -16.29 8.23
C SER A 350 -12.57 -16.27 7.07
N THR A 351 -13.33 -17.37 6.88
CA THR A 351 -14.29 -17.46 5.79
C THR A 351 -15.64 -16.95 6.23
N TYR A 352 -16.15 -15.95 5.52
CA TYR A 352 -17.39 -15.28 5.87
C TYR A 352 -18.58 -16.21 5.63
N GLY A 353 -18.91 -16.53 4.39
CA GLY A 353 -20.03 -17.41 4.06
C GLY A 353 -19.79 -18.89 4.41
N GLY A 354 -18.51 -19.33 4.40
CA GLY A 354 -18.13 -20.71 4.74
C GLY A 354 -18.19 -21.03 6.22
N GLN A 355 -18.23 -20.04 7.08
CA GLN A 355 -18.32 -20.20 8.53
C GLN A 355 -17.21 -21.11 9.09
N SER A 356 -15.97 -20.87 8.61
CA SER A 356 -14.77 -21.64 8.97
C SER A 356 -13.55 -20.73 9.03
N ILE A 357 -12.42 -21.29 9.46
CA ILE A 357 -11.10 -20.65 9.35
C ILE A 357 -10.20 -21.62 8.59
N ALA A 358 -9.52 -21.12 7.57
CA ALA A 358 -8.50 -21.82 6.81
C ALA A 358 -7.10 -21.32 7.22
N VAL A 359 -6.13 -22.25 7.24
CA VAL A 359 -4.73 -21.92 7.49
C VAL A 359 -3.89 -22.49 6.36
N PHE A 360 -3.05 -21.65 5.75
CA PHE A 360 -2.11 -22.04 4.71
C PHE A 360 -0.67 -21.82 5.18
N ASP A 361 0.25 -22.69 4.75
CA ASP A 361 1.68 -22.40 4.89
C ASP A 361 2.09 -21.26 3.92
N LYS A 362 3.33 -20.78 4.07
CA LYS A 362 3.85 -19.69 3.23
C LYS A 362 3.84 -19.98 1.71
N ASN A 363 3.74 -21.24 1.30
CA ASN A 363 3.72 -21.67 -0.10
C ASN A 363 2.29 -21.90 -0.62
N GLY A 364 1.26 -21.67 0.20
CA GLY A 364 -0.14 -21.85 -0.17
C GLY A 364 -0.67 -23.26 -0.01
N LYS A 365 0.05 -24.14 0.69
CA LYS A 365 -0.46 -25.48 1.03
C LYS A 365 -1.41 -25.35 2.24
N PRO A 366 -2.67 -25.85 2.13
CA PRO A 366 -3.57 -25.85 3.27
C PRO A 366 -3.05 -26.77 4.40
N LEU A 367 -3.08 -26.24 5.62
CA LEU A 367 -2.70 -26.95 6.86
C LEU A 367 -3.91 -27.49 7.60
N THR A 368 -5.08 -26.90 7.42
CA THR A 368 -6.36 -27.29 8.01
C THR A 368 -7.07 -28.33 7.17
N PRO A 369 -7.99 -29.13 7.77
CA PRO A 369 -8.80 -30.13 7.04
C PRO A 369 -9.63 -29.50 5.91
N PRO A 370 -10.18 -30.30 4.98
CA PRO A 370 -11.02 -29.80 3.87
C PRO A 370 -12.18 -28.91 4.31
N ASP A 371 -12.79 -29.17 5.46
CA ASP A 371 -13.88 -28.39 6.04
C ASP A 371 -13.39 -27.22 6.90
N GLY A 372 -12.08 -27.00 7.00
CA GLY A 372 -11.47 -25.98 7.83
C GLY A 372 -11.67 -26.20 9.33
N ILE A 373 -11.47 -25.13 10.09
CA ILE A 373 -11.79 -25.09 11.51
C ILE A 373 -13.21 -24.53 11.63
N ASN A 374 -14.20 -25.39 11.81
CA ASN A 374 -15.63 -25.02 11.83
C ASN A 374 -16.34 -25.33 13.15
N PHE A 375 -15.64 -25.99 14.11
CA PHE A 375 -16.19 -26.41 15.40
C PHE A 375 -17.52 -27.20 15.28
N ASN A 376 -17.56 -28.14 14.35
CA ASN A 376 -18.74 -28.95 14.01
C ASN A 376 -19.94 -28.09 13.56
N GLY A 377 -19.71 -27.08 12.74
CA GLY A 377 -20.74 -26.20 12.18
C GLY A 377 -21.29 -25.15 13.18
N ARG A 378 -20.60 -24.96 14.28
CA ARG A 378 -21.05 -23.97 15.31
C ARG A 378 -20.74 -22.53 14.94
N LEU A 379 -19.80 -22.28 14.01
CA LEU A 379 -19.39 -20.92 13.70
C LEU A 379 -20.51 -20.14 12.98
N GLY A 380 -20.53 -18.83 13.20
CA GLY A 380 -21.29 -17.86 12.41
C GLY A 380 -20.45 -17.32 11.25
N LEU A 381 -20.91 -16.26 10.59
CA LEU A 381 -20.11 -15.54 9.59
C LEU A 381 -18.84 -15.04 10.27
N MET A 382 -17.67 -15.51 9.80
CA MET A 382 -16.39 -15.18 10.40
C MET A 382 -15.86 -13.87 9.82
N GLN A 383 -15.26 -13.01 10.66
CA GLN A 383 -14.86 -11.67 10.26
C GLN A 383 -13.40 -11.39 10.62
N GLY A 384 -13.15 -10.65 11.68
CA GLY A 384 -11.80 -10.26 12.08
C GLY A 384 -10.97 -11.43 12.58
N ILE A 385 -9.66 -11.41 12.27
CA ILE A 385 -8.67 -12.36 12.78
C ILE A 385 -7.34 -11.64 12.94
N ILE A 386 -6.63 -11.89 14.05
CA ILE A 386 -5.28 -11.34 14.29
C ILE A 386 -4.35 -12.39 14.87
N ALA A 387 -3.07 -12.29 14.51
CA ALA A 387 -1.98 -12.90 15.25
C ALA A 387 -1.39 -11.91 16.27
N THR A 388 -0.96 -12.41 17.41
CA THR A 388 -0.45 -11.57 18.52
C THR A 388 1.03 -11.77 18.76
N PRO A 389 1.73 -10.82 19.42
CA PRO A 389 3.14 -10.97 19.77
C PRO A 389 3.44 -12.19 20.64
N SER A 390 2.47 -12.66 21.43
CA SER A 390 2.59 -13.91 22.19
C SER A 390 2.57 -15.18 21.31
N GLY A 391 2.23 -15.02 20.00
CA GLY A 391 2.04 -16.12 19.04
C GLY A 391 0.65 -16.71 19.04
N ASP A 392 -0.26 -16.19 19.85
CA ASP A 392 -1.66 -16.61 19.87
C ASP A 392 -2.43 -16.01 18.70
N VAL A 393 -3.53 -16.65 18.29
CA VAL A 393 -4.43 -16.11 17.25
C VAL A 393 -5.83 -15.95 17.83
N TRP A 394 -6.46 -14.79 17.57
CA TRP A 394 -7.83 -14.48 17.95
C TRP A 394 -8.69 -14.27 16.71
N ALA A 395 -9.94 -14.73 16.74
CA ALA A 395 -10.87 -14.54 15.63
C ALA A 395 -12.28 -14.23 16.13
N LEU A 396 -13.07 -13.57 15.27
CA LEU A 396 -14.42 -13.11 15.56
C LEU A 396 -15.44 -13.74 14.61
N GLY A 397 -16.58 -14.19 15.17
CA GLY A 397 -17.79 -14.51 14.43
C GLY A 397 -18.83 -13.43 14.62
N ILE A 398 -19.19 -12.73 13.55
CA ILE A 398 -20.01 -11.52 13.61
C ILE A 398 -21.48 -11.80 13.96
N THR A 399 -22.11 -12.77 13.28
CA THR A 399 -23.57 -13.01 13.43
C THR A 399 -23.95 -13.71 14.71
N LYS A 400 -23.05 -14.51 15.28
CA LYS A 400 -23.26 -15.21 16.55
C LYS A 400 -22.55 -14.56 17.74
N SER A 401 -21.96 -13.38 17.57
CA SER A 401 -21.15 -12.71 18.59
C SER A 401 -20.15 -13.67 19.23
N GLN A 402 -19.25 -14.23 18.42
CA GLN A 402 -18.30 -15.26 18.85
C GLN A 402 -16.89 -14.68 18.99
N LEU A 403 -16.18 -15.20 20.00
CA LEU A 403 -14.74 -15.01 20.15
C LEU A 403 -14.06 -16.39 20.16
N LEU A 404 -13.05 -16.53 19.30
CA LEU A 404 -12.24 -17.74 19.19
C LEU A 404 -10.80 -17.45 19.59
N PHE A 405 -10.14 -18.47 20.14
CA PHE A 405 -8.76 -18.40 20.58
C PHE A 405 -7.98 -19.65 20.18
N PHE A 406 -6.79 -19.44 19.62
CA PHE A 406 -5.86 -20.49 19.18
C PHE A 406 -4.50 -20.25 19.87
N PRO A 407 -4.16 -21.03 20.91
CA PRO A 407 -2.95 -20.85 21.68
C PRO A 407 -1.72 -21.12 20.80
N LYS A 408 -0.75 -20.19 20.78
CA LYS A 408 0.49 -20.27 20.00
C LYS A 408 0.30 -20.60 18.51
N GLY A 409 -0.82 -20.16 17.94
CA GLY A 409 -1.15 -20.45 16.57
C GLY A 409 -1.37 -21.96 16.28
N ASP A 410 -1.66 -22.74 17.30
CA ASP A 410 -1.99 -24.16 17.15
C ASP A 410 -3.50 -24.31 16.89
N TRP A 411 -3.83 -24.43 15.60
CA TRP A 411 -5.23 -24.53 15.17
C TRP A 411 -5.95 -25.77 15.74
N THR A 412 -5.20 -26.84 16.07
CA THR A 412 -5.78 -28.08 16.64
C THR A 412 -6.22 -27.92 18.10
N LYS A 413 -5.72 -26.88 18.78
CA LYS A 413 -6.07 -26.52 20.16
C LYS A 413 -7.02 -25.31 20.25
N GLY A 414 -7.58 -24.93 19.11
CA GLY A 414 -8.56 -23.84 19.06
C GLY A 414 -9.80 -24.11 19.91
N ARG A 415 -10.36 -23.04 20.46
CA ARG A 415 -11.62 -23.09 21.21
C ARG A 415 -12.48 -21.86 20.97
N ILE A 416 -13.79 -22.02 21.07
CA ILE A 416 -14.74 -20.92 21.23
C ILE A 416 -14.63 -20.47 22.69
N VAL A 417 -14.21 -19.23 22.90
CA VAL A 417 -14.08 -18.61 24.23
C VAL A 417 -15.47 -18.27 24.77
N CYS A 418 -16.30 -17.67 23.91
CA CYS A 418 -17.70 -17.37 24.18
C CYS A 418 -18.48 -17.25 22.87
N GLU A 419 -19.81 -17.41 22.97
CA GLU A 419 -20.74 -17.23 21.86
C GLU A 419 -22.10 -16.70 22.35
N GLY A 420 -22.78 -15.95 21.48
CA GLY A 420 -24.03 -15.29 21.85
C GLY A 420 -23.81 -14.15 22.86
N MET A 421 -24.88 -13.49 23.21
CA MET A 421 -24.83 -12.34 24.14
C MET A 421 -25.08 -12.75 25.59
N THR A 422 -24.59 -13.91 26.00
CA THR A 422 -24.91 -14.50 27.34
C THR A 422 -23.80 -14.33 28.36
N VAL A 423 -22.54 -14.43 27.92
CA VAL A 423 -21.34 -14.32 28.77
C VAL A 423 -20.34 -13.36 28.19
N GLU A 424 -19.49 -12.74 29.03
CA GLU A 424 -18.43 -11.87 28.60
C GLU A 424 -17.28 -12.65 27.93
N PRO A 425 -16.58 -12.06 26.94
CA PRO A 425 -16.78 -10.71 26.38
C PRO A 425 -17.90 -10.62 25.34
N CYS A 426 -18.45 -11.74 24.90
CA CYS A 426 -19.44 -11.78 23.82
C CYS A 426 -20.75 -11.05 24.16
N LYS A 427 -21.12 -10.98 25.44
CA LYS A 427 -22.25 -10.18 25.91
C LYS A 427 -22.09 -8.69 25.58
N SER A 428 -20.85 -8.19 25.59
CA SER A 428 -20.51 -6.80 25.30
C SER A 428 -20.15 -6.55 23.82
N PHE A 429 -20.48 -7.48 22.91
CA PHE A 429 -20.33 -7.29 21.47
C PHE A 429 -21.66 -6.90 20.81
N ALA A 430 -21.54 -6.11 19.73
CA ALA A 430 -22.66 -5.75 18.86
C ALA A 430 -22.22 -5.94 17.39
N ALA A 431 -22.33 -7.17 16.89
CA ALA A 431 -21.75 -7.60 15.62
C ALA A 431 -20.24 -7.27 15.56
N PRO A 432 -19.39 -8.01 16.29
CA PRO A 432 -17.95 -7.73 16.37
C PRO A 432 -17.31 -7.87 15.00
N PHE A 433 -16.53 -6.85 14.58
CA PHE A 433 -16.14 -6.73 13.19
C PHE A 433 -14.63 -6.88 12.98
N HIS A 434 -13.82 -6.07 13.65
CA HIS A 434 -12.37 -6.14 13.58
C HIS A 434 -11.77 -6.09 14.96
N LEU A 435 -10.51 -6.56 15.09
CA LEU A 435 -9.82 -6.58 16.37
C LEU A 435 -8.35 -6.22 16.21
N GLY A 436 -7.76 -5.72 17.30
CA GLY A 436 -6.33 -5.43 17.41
C GLY A 436 -5.87 -5.66 18.84
N ILE A 437 -4.56 -5.84 19.03
CA ILE A 437 -3.95 -6.01 20.35
C ILE A 437 -2.98 -4.86 20.62
N ASP A 438 -3.07 -4.27 21.82
CA ASP A 438 -2.19 -3.19 22.23
C ASP A 438 -0.92 -3.69 22.97
N GLN A 439 -0.05 -2.74 23.34
CA GLN A 439 1.22 -3.03 24.01
C GLN A 439 1.07 -3.59 25.43
N GLN A 440 -0.15 -3.58 26.00
CA GLN A 440 -0.49 -4.13 27.31
C GLN A 440 -1.26 -5.46 27.19
N ASP A 441 -1.19 -6.13 26.04
CA ASP A 441 -1.90 -7.39 25.75
C ASP A 441 -3.42 -7.29 25.99
N ARG A 442 -4.02 -6.14 25.64
CA ARG A 442 -5.47 -5.96 25.65
C ARG A 442 -5.99 -6.01 24.22
N VAL A 443 -7.02 -6.79 24.01
CA VAL A 443 -7.69 -6.93 22.73
C VAL A 443 -8.80 -5.92 22.62
N TRP A 444 -8.79 -5.12 21.55
CA TRP A 444 -9.80 -4.14 21.21
C TRP A 444 -10.63 -4.65 20.05
N VAL A 445 -11.95 -4.49 20.12
CA VAL A 445 -12.90 -5.01 19.13
C VAL A 445 -13.84 -3.89 18.70
N THR A 446 -13.97 -3.69 17.39
CA THR A 446 -14.97 -2.79 16.81
C THR A 446 -16.32 -3.50 16.69
N ASN A 447 -17.40 -2.73 16.79
CA ASN A 447 -18.77 -3.23 16.74
C ASN A 447 -19.54 -2.60 15.58
N ALA A 448 -19.88 -3.41 14.56
CA ALA A 448 -20.52 -2.93 13.33
C ALA A 448 -21.94 -2.39 13.56
N VAL A 449 -22.62 -2.85 14.62
CA VAL A 449 -23.98 -2.46 14.99
C VAL A 449 -23.97 -1.77 16.37
N GLY A 450 -23.04 -0.83 16.54
CA GLY A 450 -22.86 -0.08 17.78
C GLY A 450 -22.19 1.27 17.56
N ASP A 451 -22.08 2.03 18.64
CA ASP A 451 -21.35 3.30 18.73
C ASP A 451 -20.22 3.22 19.78
N PHE A 452 -19.68 2.03 19.96
CA PHE A 452 -18.66 1.75 20.96
C PHE A 452 -17.65 0.72 20.47
N VAL A 453 -16.51 0.66 21.13
CA VAL A 453 -15.53 -0.41 21.03
C VAL A 453 -15.51 -1.20 22.34
N THR A 454 -15.22 -2.48 22.24
CA THR A 454 -15.07 -3.37 23.39
C THR A 454 -13.59 -3.67 23.60
N ARG A 455 -13.13 -3.68 24.85
CA ARG A 455 -11.77 -4.06 25.22
C ARG A 455 -11.80 -5.16 26.29
N PHE A 456 -10.91 -6.12 26.17
CA PHE A 456 -10.71 -7.15 27.20
C PHE A 456 -9.22 -7.52 27.32
N SER A 457 -8.84 -8.09 28.48
CA SER A 457 -7.48 -8.62 28.66
C SER A 457 -7.30 -9.94 27.92
N ALA A 458 -6.21 -10.11 27.17
CA ALA A 458 -5.90 -11.38 26.52
C ALA A 458 -5.68 -12.53 27.54
N ALA A 459 -5.20 -12.21 28.76
CA ALA A 459 -5.00 -13.19 29.82
C ALA A 459 -6.32 -13.58 30.52
N ASP A 460 -7.29 -12.67 30.58
CA ASP A 460 -8.60 -12.89 31.22
C ASP A 460 -9.70 -12.18 30.40
N PRO A 461 -10.25 -12.85 29.36
CA PRO A 461 -11.25 -12.25 28.50
C PRO A 461 -12.56 -11.85 29.18
N THR A 462 -12.79 -12.28 30.45
CA THR A 462 -13.98 -11.89 31.21
C THR A 462 -13.90 -10.46 31.79
N LYS A 463 -12.70 -9.88 31.82
CA LYS A 463 -12.47 -8.48 32.22
C LYS A 463 -12.69 -7.55 31.06
N VAL A 464 -13.90 -7.08 30.89
CA VAL A 464 -14.40 -6.31 29.76
C VAL A 464 -14.68 -4.86 30.11
N GLU A 465 -14.37 -3.98 29.19
CA GLU A 465 -14.70 -2.56 29.23
C GLU A 465 -15.24 -2.15 27.86
N THR A 466 -16.11 -1.16 27.84
CA THR A 466 -16.64 -0.56 26.60
C THR A 466 -16.41 0.93 26.60
N PHE A 467 -16.04 1.48 25.43
CA PHE A 467 -15.71 2.89 25.25
C PHE A 467 -16.47 3.45 24.06
N LYS A 468 -17.03 4.64 24.22
CA LYS A 468 -17.79 5.29 23.17
C LYS A 468 -16.90 5.64 21.98
N ALA A 469 -17.39 5.37 20.76
CA ALA A 469 -16.80 5.74 19.47
C ALA A 469 -17.87 6.37 18.57
N GLY A 470 -17.60 6.48 17.27
CA GLY A 470 -18.63 6.83 16.30
C GLY A 470 -19.47 5.62 15.88
N PHE A 471 -20.49 5.87 15.05
CA PHE A 471 -21.48 4.86 14.68
C PHE A 471 -20.91 3.86 13.65
N SER A 472 -21.18 2.58 13.87
CA SER A 472 -20.81 1.47 12.99
C SER A 472 -19.29 1.35 12.80
N GLY A 473 -18.59 0.98 13.88
CA GLY A 473 -17.15 0.75 13.88
C GLY A 473 -16.74 -0.38 12.94
N SER A 474 -15.70 -0.15 12.09
CA SER A 474 -15.18 -1.14 11.14
C SER A 474 -13.70 -1.42 11.31
N GLY A 475 -12.82 -0.61 10.75
CA GLY A 475 -11.37 -0.76 10.90
C GLY A 475 -10.86 -0.33 12.26
N LEU A 476 -9.75 -0.92 12.69
CA LEU A 476 -9.06 -0.60 13.92
C LEU A 476 -7.56 -0.65 13.69
N GLY A 477 -6.84 0.39 14.11
CA GLY A 477 -5.38 0.46 14.12
C GLY A 477 -4.88 0.95 15.47
N ILE A 478 -3.74 0.43 15.93
CA ILE A 478 -3.13 0.82 17.20
C ILE A 478 -1.76 1.45 16.90
N ASP A 479 -1.56 2.67 17.38
CA ASP A 479 -0.33 3.41 17.17
C ASP A 479 0.78 3.05 18.18
N SER A 480 1.97 3.61 18.02
CA SER A 480 3.14 3.31 18.86
C SER A 480 2.96 3.72 20.33
N LYS A 481 1.99 4.59 20.63
CA LYS A 481 1.65 5.05 21.98
C LYS A 481 0.49 4.26 22.61
N GLY A 482 -0.07 3.30 21.86
CA GLY A 482 -1.20 2.48 22.29
C GLY A 482 -2.55 3.15 22.15
N ASN A 483 -2.63 4.28 21.44
CA ASN A 483 -3.93 4.84 21.11
C ASN A 483 -4.58 4.03 20.00
N VAL A 484 -5.92 4.02 20.01
CA VAL A 484 -6.74 3.19 19.14
C VAL A 484 -7.52 4.07 18.17
N TRP A 485 -7.21 3.90 16.90
CA TRP A 485 -7.87 4.56 15.78
C TRP A 485 -8.97 3.68 15.23
N VAL A 486 -10.18 4.20 15.12
CA VAL A 486 -11.38 3.45 14.71
C VAL A 486 -12.10 4.19 13.60
N THR A 487 -12.30 3.53 12.47
CA THR A 487 -13.17 4.05 11.41
C THR A 487 -14.63 3.80 11.75
N ASN A 488 -15.46 4.83 11.58
CA ASN A 488 -16.89 4.78 11.85
C ASN A 488 -17.65 5.06 10.55
N ARG A 489 -18.24 4.01 9.97
CA ARG A 489 -18.87 4.07 8.64
C ARG A 489 -20.04 5.04 8.57
N LEU A 490 -20.82 5.12 9.64
CA LEU A 490 -21.99 6.01 9.74
C LEU A 490 -21.65 7.33 10.47
N GLY A 491 -20.37 7.63 10.67
CA GLY A 491 -19.91 8.88 11.27
C GLY A 491 -20.31 9.04 12.71
N ASN A 492 -20.62 10.28 13.10
CA ASN A 492 -21.01 10.65 14.46
C ASN A 492 -22.15 11.67 14.51
N THR A 493 -22.88 11.83 13.38
CA THR A 493 -24.00 12.77 13.25
C THR A 493 -25.32 12.16 13.72
N ALA A 494 -26.32 13.01 14.02
CA ALA A 494 -27.66 12.56 14.37
C ALA A 494 -28.29 11.67 13.29
N ARG A 495 -28.02 11.95 12.01
CA ARG A 495 -28.47 11.13 10.89
C ARG A 495 -27.80 9.75 10.88
N GLY A 496 -26.48 9.69 11.09
CA GLY A 496 -25.76 8.41 11.22
C GLY A 496 -26.34 7.57 12.36
N GLY A 497 -26.63 8.18 13.49
CA GLY A 497 -27.30 7.54 14.62
C GLY A 497 -28.71 7.03 14.27
N ALA A 498 -29.50 7.79 13.52
CA ALA A 498 -30.83 7.37 13.07
C ALA A 498 -30.73 6.17 12.10
N ILE A 499 -29.77 6.18 11.16
CA ILE A 499 -29.51 5.05 10.25
C ILE A 499 -29.12 3.80 11.07
N LEU A 500 -28.25 3.93 12.08
CA LEU A 500 -27.88 2.80 12.96
C LEU A 500 -29.09 2.24 13.69
N GLN A 501 -29.99 3.06 14.22
CA GLN A 501 -31.20 2.59 14.88
C GLN A 501 -32.15 1.84 13.91
N ASP A 502 -32.26 2.29 12.66
CA ASP A 502 -33.01 1.57 11.61
C ASP A 502 -32.38 0.20 11.31
N VAL A 503 -31.04 0.12 11.20
CA VAL A 503 -30.29 -1.14 11.08
C VAL A 503 -30.62 -2.08 12.24
N ILE A 504 -30.48 -1.62 13.47
CA ILE A 504 -30.75 -2.43 14.67
C ILE A 504 -32.19 -2.96 14.68
N LYS A 505 -33.16 -2.10 14.35
CA LYS A 505 -34.58 -2.47 14.26
C LYS A 505 -34.83 -3.55 13.22
N THR A 506 -34.24 -3.38 12.03
CA THR A 506 -34.43 -4.32 10.90
C THR A 506 -33.77 -5.67 11.19
N LEU A 507 -32.58 -5.69 11.78
CA LEU A 507 -31.91 -6.93 12.18
C LEU A 507 -32.70 -7.69 13.27
N LYS A 508 -33.26 -6.98 14.24
CA LYS A 508 -34.14 -7.59 15.27
C LYS A 508 -35.43 -8.18 14.67
N ALA A 509 -35.86 -7.66 13.54
CA ALA A 509 -36.99 -8.20 12.80
C ALA A 509 -36.64 -9.37 11.85
N GLY A 510 -35.37 -9.84 11.87
CA GLY A 510 -34.89 -10.99 11.08
C GLY A 510 -34.31 -10.62 9.70
N GLY A 511 -33.98 -9.33 9.48
CA GLY A 511 -33.33 -8.89 8.24
C GLY A 511 -31.94 -9.50 8.06
N ASN A 512 -31.53 -9.70 6.81
CA ASN A 512 -30.19 -10.15 6.46
C ASN A 512 -29.15 -9.09 6.84
N PHE A 513 -28.08 -9.49 7.54
CA PHE A 513 -27.08 -8.57 8.07
C PHE A 513 -26.40 -7.74 6.97
N ASP A 514 -25.92 -8.40 5.92
CA ASP A 514 -25.16 -7.75 4.85
C ASP A 514 -26.04 -6.76 4.04
N GLU A 515 -27.25 -7.20 3.71
CA GLU A 515 -28.20 -6.39 2.98
C GLU A 515 -28.60 -5.12 3.77
N VAL A 516 -28.93 -5.30 5.05
CA VAL A 516 -29.35 -4.19 5.91
C VAL A 516 -28.21 -3.19 6.11
N LEU A 517 -26.99 -3.68 6.38
CA LEU A 517 -25.83 -2.82 6.59
C LEU A 517 -25.42 -2.07 5.31
N THR A 518 -25.42 -2.75 4.17
CA THR A 518 -25.04 -2.14 2.89
C THR A 518 -26.07 -1.11 2.42
N ARG A 519 -27.36 -1.39 2.59
CA ARG A 519 -28.44 -0.40 2.35
C ARG A 519 -28.33 0.81 3.29
N ALA A 520 -27.90 0.61 4.54
CA ALA A 520 -27.65 1.71 5.45
C ALA A 520 -26.51 2.61 4.96
N MET A 521 -25.43 2.02 4.46
CA MET A 521 -24.29 2.75 3.91
C MET A 521 -24.67 3.53 2.64
N SER A 522 -25.53 2.98 1.77
CA SER A 522 -25.98 3.67 0.57
C SER A 522 -26.88 4.90 0.86
N LYS A 523 -27.51 4.96 2.06
CA LYS A 523 -28.26 6.12 2.53
C LYS A 523 -27.38 7.28 3.00
N GLN A 524 -26.09 7.04 3.20
CA GLN A 524 -25.15 8.05 3.62
C GLN A 524 -24.69 8.86 2.40
N THR A 525 -24.81 10.16 2.43
CA THR A 525 -24.31 11.03 1.36
C THR A 525 -22.82 11.30 1.57
N SER A 526 -22.10 11.47 0.48
CA SER A 526 -20.68 11.87 0.51
C SER A 526 -20.43 13.19 1.27
N ALA A 527 -21.44 14.04 1.40
CA ALA A 527 -21.37 15.32 2.13
C ALA A 527 -21.37 15.14 3.66
N GLU A 528 -21.92 14.04 4.17
CA GLU A 528 -22.01 13.79 5.61
C GLU A 528 -20.92 12.85 6.11
N GLY A 529 -20.29 12.08 5.21
CA GLY A 529 -19.10 11.26 5.46
C GLY A 529 -19.15 10.34 6.69
N GLY A 530 -18.14 9.51 6.80
CA GLY A 530 -17.83 8.82 8.04
C GLY A 530 -17.00 9.68 8.99
N SER A 531 -16.47 9.05 10.02
CA SER A 531 -15.54 9.69 10.95
C SER A 531 -14.46 8.71 11.40
N VAL A 532 -13.43 9.25 12.05
CA VAL A 532 -12.39 8.45 12.68
C VAL A 532 -12.31 8.82 14.15
N SER A 533 -12.62 7.88 15.02
CA SER A 533 -12.44 8.05 16.46
C SER A 533 -11.02 7.68 16.87
N LEU A 534 -10.46 8.44 17.79
CA LEU A 534 -9.18 8.18 18.44
C LEU A 534 -9.42 8.08 19.96
N LEU A 535 -9.06 6.94 20.52
CA LEU A 535 -9.13 6.69 21.95
C LEU A 535 -7.73 6.53 22.54
N ARG A 536 -7.50 7.06 23.73
CA ARG A 536 -6.28 6.82 24.49
C ARG A 536 -6.22 5.37 25.00
N PRO A 537 -5.04 4.91 25.47
CA PRO A 537 -4.90 3.56 26.03
C PRO A 537 -5.82 3.27 27.23
N ASP A 538 -6.30 4.29 27.92
CA ASP A 538 -7.28 4.17 29.02
C ASP A 538 -8.73 4.13 28.51
N GLY A 539 -8.96 4.29 27.20
CA GLY A 539 -10.27 4.31 26.56
C GLY A 539 -10.92 5.69 26.49
N THR A 540 -10.32 6.72 27.08
CA THR A 540 -10.86 8.09 26.98
C THR A 540 -10.66 8.67 25.59
N PRO A 541 -11.60 9.47 25.06
CA PRO A 541 -11.45 10.11 23.77
C PRO A 541 -10.22 11.04 23.73
N TYR A 542 -9.48 11.00 22.62
CA TYR A 542 -8.40 11.94 22.36
C TYR A 542 -8.98 13.34 22.03
N PRO A 543 -8.31 14.44 22.40
CA PRO A 543 -8.78 15.79 22.08
C PRO A 543 -9.01 15.97 20.57
N GLY A 544 -10.17 16.47 20.18
CA GLY A 544 -10.58 16.65 18.79
C GLY A 544 -11.22 15.40 18.15
N SER A 545 -11.16 14.25 18.76
CA SER A 545 -11.87 13.05 18.31
C SER A 545 -13.40 13.18 18.51
N PRO A 546 -14.22 12.68 17.59
CA PRO A 546 -13.88 12.03 16.33
C PRO A 546 -13.50 13.03 15.23
N PHE A 547 -12.55 12.65 14.37
CA PHE A 547 -12.12 13.44 13.23
C PHE A 547 -13.07 13.20 12.05
N THR A 548 -13.44 14.30 11.38
CA THR A 548 -14.31 14.32 10.21
C THR A 548 -13.65 15.17 9.14
N GLY A 549 -14.08 15.06 7.89
CA GLY A 549 -13.57 15.93 6.84
C GLY A 549 -13.63 15.31 5.45
N GLY A 550 -13.11 16.05 4.50
CA GLY A 550 -13.07 15.64 3.10
C GLY A 550 -12.28 14.35 2.92
N GLY A 551 -12.73 13.50 2.01
CA GLY A 551 -12.06 12.24 1.71
C GLY A 551 -12.45 11.06 2.61
N LEU A 552 -13.40 11.20 3.54
CA LEU A 552 -13.93 10.12 4.38
C LEU A 552 -15.40 9.78 4.05
N PRO A 553 -15.74 9.47 2.78
CA PRO A 553 -17.14 9.21 2.41
C PRO A 553 -17.69 7.93 3.04
N GLY A 554 -16.85 6.95 3.35
CA GLY A 554 -17.21 5.69 3.99
C GLY A 554 -15.96 4.98 4.51
N PRO A 555 -15.31 5.51 5.58
CA PRO A 555 -14.05 4.96 6.07
C PRO A 555 -14.25 3.52 6.55
N TRP A 556 -13.40 2.61 6.06
CA TRP A 556 -13.57 1.18 6.30
C TRP A 556 -12.42 0.57 7.07
N ALA A 557 -11.19 0.71 6.59
CA ALA A 557 -10.01 0.13 7.24
C ALA A 557 -8.99 1.20 7.63
N VAL A 558 -8.12 0.84 8.57
CA VAL A 558 -7.05 1.69 9.10
C VAL A 558 -5.73 0.94 9.04
N ALA A 559 -4.70 1.60 8.52
CA ALA A 559 -3.31 1.19 8.72
C ALA A 559 -2.55 2.33 9.41
N VAL A 560 -1.61 1.97 10.28
CA VAL A 560 -0.70 2.91 10.96
C VAL A 560 0.68 2.73 10.33
N ASP A 561 1.32 3.82 9.88
CA ASP A 561 2.67 3.75 9.34
C ASP A 561 3.76 3.92 10.41
N GLY A 562 5.03 3.75 10.02
CA GLY A 562 6.17 3.87 10.93
C GLY A 562 6.35 5.26 11.57
N ASN A 563 5.70 6.30 11.03
CA ASN A 563 5.63 7.64 11.60
C ASN A 563 4.41 7.86 12.50
N ASP A 564 3.61 6.84 12.75
CA ASP A 564 2.28 6.91 13.37
C ASP A 564 1.24 7.71 12.56
N ASN A 565 1.48 8.02 11.28
CA ASN A 565 0.45 8.57 10.43
C ASN A 565 -0.59 7.50 10.08
N ILE A 566 -1.82 7.94 9.87
CA ILE A 566 -2.97 7.07 9.73
C ILE A 566 -3.42 7.04 8.28
N TRP A 567 -3.48 5.84 7.73
CA TRP A 567 -3.96 5.58 6.39
C TRP A 567 -5.32 4.92 6.44
N ILE A 568 -6.27 5.43 5.67
CA ILE A 568 -7.67 5.01 5.71
C ILE A 568 -8.12 4.69 4.29
N SER A 569 -8.70 3.50 4.13
CA SER A 569 -9.46 3.14 2.94
C SER A 569 -10.93 3.50 3.09
N ASN A 570 -11.59 3.70 1.97
CA ASN A 570 -13.01 4.01 1.93
C ASN A 570 -13.77 2.94 1.15
N PHE A 571 -14.99 2.65 1.61
CA PHE A 571 -15.95 1.79 0.95
C PHE A 571 -17.21 2.61 0.66
N ALA A 572 -17.16 3.41 -0.39
CA ALA A 572 -18.20 4.39 -0.69
C ALA A 572 -18.32 4.68 -2.20
N MET A 573 -19.41 5.27 -2.58
CA MET A 573 -19.66 5.79 -3.93
C MET A 573 -19.90 7.31 -3.90
N PRO A 574 -19.62 8.02 -4.96
CA PRO A 574 -19.09 7.58 -6.27
C PRO A 574 -17.58 7.40 -6.30
N ALA A 575 -16.87 7.71 -5.22
CA ALA A 575 -15.41 7.61 -5.13
C ALA A 575 -14.98 7.03 -3.78
N SER A 576 -13.95 6.23 -3.82
CA SER A 576 -13.29 5.64 -2.64
C SER A 576 -11.82 6.06 -2.61
N PRO A 577 -11.50 7.30 -2.20
CA PRO A 577 -10.12 7.75 -2.07
C PRO A 577 -9.41 7.05 -0.91
N ILE A 578 -8.07 7.10 -0.89
CA ILE A 578 -7.29 6.81 0.33
C ILE A 578 -7.00 8.12 1.04
N VAL A 579 -7.11 8.12 2.36
CA VAL A 579 -6.87 9.30 3.19
C VAL A 579 -5.67 9.07 4.10
N GLN A 580 -4.85 10.11 4.24
CA GLN A 580 -3.76 10.15 5.20
C GLN A 580 -4.04 11.24 6.24
N LEU A 581 -4.05 10.87 7.53
CA LEU A 581 -4.18 11.80 8.65
C LEU A 581 -2.88 11.90 9.43
N CYS A 582 -2.63 13.06 9.99
CA CYS A 582 -1.57 13.28 10.97
C CYS A 582 -1.87 12.46 12.23
N GLY A 583 -0.93 11.63 12.63
CA GLY A 583 -1.05 10.82 13.84
C GLY A 583 -0.72 11.58 15.12
N VAL A 584 -0.45 10.83 16.21
CA VAL A 584 -0.15 11.44 17.52
C VAL A 584 1.28 11.98 17.61
N ARG A 585 2.17 11.53 16.73
CA ARG A 585 3.54 12.04 16.61
C ARG A 585 3.57 13.17 15.62
N THR A 586 3.04 14.34 16.02
CA THR A 586 2.87 15.51 15.14
C THR A 586 4.18 16.07 14.60
N GLU A 587 5.32 15.75 15.21
CA GLU A 587 6.66 16.06 14.69
C GLU A 587 6.96 15.37 13.34
N ASN A 588 6.27 14.28 13.05
CA ASN A 588 6.36 13.56 11.77
C ASN A 588 5.37 14.08 10.71
N CYS A 589 4.48 14.97 11.09
CA CYS A 589 3.51 15.59 10.19
C CYS A 589 4.06 16.84 9.51
N PRO A 590 3.41 17.37 8.49
CA PRO A 590 3.71 18.68 7.94
C PRO A 590 3.64 19.78 9.01
N PRO A 591 4.44 20.86 8.88
CA PRO A 591 4.48 21.94 9.86
C PRO A 591 3.10 22.54 10.15
N GLY A 592 2.79 22.72 11.43
CA GLY A 592 1.55 23.34 11.90
C GLY A 592 0.33 22.39 11.98
N MET A 593 0.45 21.17 11.50
CA MET A 593 -0.62 20.17 11.63
C MET A 593 -0.73 19.61 13.05
N LYS A 594 -1.96 19.26 13.40
CA LYS A 594 -2.33 18.61 14.66
C LYS A 594 -2.77 17.17 14.40
N THR A 595 -2.80 16.36 15.46
CA THR A 595 -3.38 15.02 15.42
C THR A 595 -4.78 15.05 14.80
N GLY A 596 -5.01 14.21 13.80
CA GLY A 596 -6.26 14.11 13.07
C GLY A 596 -6.40 15.05 11.86
N ASP A 597 -5.49 16.01 11.69
CA ASP A 597 -5.49 16.86 10.48
C ASP A 597 -5.18 16.02 9.24
N GLN A 598 -5.86 16.33 8.15
CA GLN A 598 -5.68 15.60 6.90
C GLN A 598 -4.40 16.05 6.18
N ILE A 599 -3.47 15.10 5.95
CA ILE A 599 -2.25 15.32 5.16
C ILE A 599 -2.54 15.18 3.66
N SER A 600 -3.33 14.17 3.28
CA SER A 600 -3.76 14.00 1.89
C SER A 600 -4.57 15.20 1.40
N PRO A 601 -4.73 15.40 0.07
CA PRO A 601 -5.63 16.43 -0.47
C PRO A 601 -7.05 16.34 0.13
N PRO A 602 -7.83 17.43 0.11
CA PRO A 602 -9.18 17.44 0.70
C PRO A 602 -10.11 16.31 0.20
N GLY A 603 -9.93 15.85 -1.05
CA GLY A 603 -10.64 14.69 -1.61
C GLY A 603 -9.93 13.35 -1.40
N GLY A 604 -8.83 13.30 -0.62
CA GLY A 604 -7.96 12.14 -0.50
C GLY A 604 -7.05 11.94 -1.71
N TYR A 605 -6.23 10.87 -1.68
CA TYR A 605 -5.46 10.41 -2.84
C TYR A 605 -6.36 9.57 -3.73
N VAL A 606 -6.32 9.86 -5.02
CA VAL A 606 -7.10 9.19 -6.06
C VAL A 606 -6.17 8.68 -7.17
N GLY A 607 -6.69 7.82 -8.04
CA GLY A 607 -5.94 7.26 -9.16
C GLY A 607 -5.66 5.77 -9.00
N GLY A 608 -4.85 5.18 -9.92
CA GLY A 608 -4.52 3.75 -9.90
C GLY A 608 -5.73 2.83 -9.97
N GLY A 609 -6.86 3.29 -10.50
CA GLY A 609 -8.07 2.49 -10.61
C GLY A 609 -8.65 2.04 -9.27
N LEU A 610 -8.58 2.89 -8.23
CA LEU A 610 -9.22 2.64 -6.93
C LEU A 610 -10.71 2.37 -7.11
N GLN A 611 -11.19 1.37 -6.38
CA GLN A 611 -12.59 0.99 -6.26
C GLN A 611 -12.98 1.03 -4.79
N MET A 612 -14.15 0.54 -4.40
CA MET A 612 -14.50 0.42 -2.98
C MET A 612 -13.54 -0.55 -2.29
N GLN A 613 -12.79 -0.07 -1.30
CA GLN A 613 -11.77 -0.87 -0.63
C GLN A 613 -12.27 -1.42 0.70
N THR A 614 -11.90 -2.66 0.98
CA THR A 614 -12.17 -3.34 2.27
C THR A 614 -10.95 -3.38 3.16
N ASP A 615 -9.77 -3.08 2.61
CA ASP A 615 -8.57 -2.97 3.42
C ASP A 615 -7.56 -1.98 2.85
N ILE A 616 -6.60 -1.64 3.70
CA ILE A 616 -5.41 -0.85 3.39
C ILE A 616 -4.27 -1.37 4.25
N ALA A 617 -3.10 -1.53 3.66
CA ALA A 617 -1.92 -2.02 4.36
C ALA A 617 -0.68 -1.22 3.96
N VAL A 618 0.23 -1.00 4.91
CA VAL A 618 1.54 -0.37 4.67
C VAL A 618 2.62 -1.44 4.69
N GLY A 619 3.35 -1.54 3.59
CA GLY A 619 4.38 -2.56 3.40
C GLY A 619 5.76 -2.18 3.97
N PRO A 620 6.71 -3.13 3.95
CA PRO A 620 8.08 -2.92 4.42
C PRO A 620 8.88 -1.88 3.62
N ALA A 621 8.48 -1.56 2.39
CA ALA A 621 9.09 -0.52 1.58
C ALA A 621 8.39 0.85 1.71
N GLY A 622 7.32 0.94 2.50
CA GLY A 622 6.52 2.16 2.62
C GLY A 622 5.50 2.33 1.51
N ASP A 623 5.24 1.27 0.77
CA ASP A 623 4.18 1.22 -0.23
C ASP A 623 2.83 1.05 0.48
N VAL A 624 1.83 1.80 0.02
CA VAL A 624 0.46 1.71 0.55
C VAL A 624 -0.38 0.89 -0.42
N TRP A 625 -0.90 -0.23 0.04
CA TRP A 625 -1.70 -1.17 -0.72
C TRP A 625 -3.17 -1.01 -0.39
N ALA A 626 -3.99 -0.70 -1.38
CA ALA A 626 -5.44 -0.62 -1.28
C ALA A 626 -6.06 -1.88 -1.89
N ILE A 627 -6.93 -2.53 -1.13
CA ILE A 627 -7.55 -3.80 -1.49
C ILE A 627 -8.93 -3.53 -2.08
N ASN A 628 -9.05 -3.62 -3.41
CA ASN A 628 -10.29 -3.35 -4.11
C ASN A 628 -11.28 -4.50 -3.93
N ASN A 629 -12.51 -4.19 -3.54
CA ASN A 629 -13.55 -5.19 -3.27
C ASN A 629 -14.67 -5.14 -4.31
N TRP A 630 -15.36 -4.00 -4.45
CA TRP A 630 -16.47 -3.84 -5.38
C TRP A 630 -16.32 -2.60 -6.26
N GLU A 631 -16.94 -2.65 -7.43
CA GLU A 631 -16.97 -1.52 -8.35
C GLU A 631 -18.09 -0.54 -8.01
N VAL A 632 -19.30 -1.04 -7.71
CA VAL A 632 -20.48 -0.23 -7.34
C VAL A 632 -21.41 -0.94 -6.35
N ILE A 633 -21.99 -0.20 -5.40
CA ILE A 633 -22.92 -0.75 -4.38
C ILE A 633 -24.26 -1.15 -4.99
N ASP A 634 -24.83 -0.35 -5.86
CA ASP A 634 -26.19 -0.57 -6.39
C ASP A 634 -26.33 -1.89 -7.15
N SER A 635 -25.24 -2.39 -7.73
CA SER A 635 -25.23 -3.72 -8.35
C SER A 635 -25.29 -4.87 -7.35
N CYS A 636 -24.97 -4.62 -6.08
CA CYS A 636 -24.90 -5.65 -5.05
C CYS A 636 -26.27 -6.17 -4.63
N PHE A 637 -27.31 -5.33 -4.70
CA PHE A 637 -28.64 -5.65 -4.17
C PHE A 637 -29.77 -5.22 -5.09
N SER A 638 -29.46 -4.95 -6.36
CA SER A 638 -30.48 -4.64 -7.37
C SER A 638 -31.28 -5.92 -7.68
N ALA A 639 -32.59 -5.78 -7.72
CA ALA A 639 -33.49 -6.85 -8.12
C ALA A 639 -33.44 -7.19 -9.63
N GLN A 640 -32.52 -6.57 -10.37
CA GLN A 640 -32.35 -6.72 -11.81
C GLN A 640 -31.10 -7.59 -12.10
N PRO A 641 -31.25 -8.92 -12.29
CA PRO A 641 -30.11 -9.82 -12.54
C PRO A 641 -29.26 -9.42 -13.76
N GLU A 642 -29.85 -8.81 -14.76
CA GLU A 642 -29.19 -8.39 -15.99
C GLU A 642 -28.23 -7.21 -15.78
N ALA A 643 -28.57 -6.29 -14.86
CA ALA A 643 -27.68 -5.20 -14.47
C ALA A 643 -26.46 -5.66 -13.65
N LEU A 644 -26.58 -6.82 -12.98
CA LEU A 644 -25.51 -7.44 -12.19
C LEU A 644 -24.43 -8.10 -13.06
N SER A 645 -24.77 -8.49 -14.29
CA SER A 645 -23.87 -9.25 -15.17
C SER A 645 -22.66 -8.46 -15.69
N THR A 646 -22.73 -7.13 -15.67
CA THR A 646 -21.72 -6.24 -16.27
C THR A 646 -20.88 -5.49 -15.24
N ARG A 647 -21.26 -5.47 -13.95
CA ARG A 647 -20.62 -4.73 -12.89
C ARG A 647 -20.21 -5.68 -11.77
N ARG A 648 -18.92 -5.99 -11.70
CA ARG A 648 -18.38 -7.07 -10.87
C ARG A 648 -17.61 -6.56 -9.67
N GLY A 649 -17.14 -7.51 -8.84
CA GLY A 649 -16.25 -7.25 -7.75
C GLY A 649 -14.96 -6.54 -8.16
N GLY A 650 -14.26 -5.95 -7.21
CA GLY A 650 -13.04 -5.19 -7.42
C GLY A 650 -11.97 -6.00 -8.13
N GLN A 651 -11.27 -5.34 -9.01
CA GLN A 651 -10.15 -5.90 -9.75
C GLN A 651 -8.86 -5.54 -9.05
N GLY A 652 -8.13 -6.56 -8.59
CA GLY A 652 -6.77 -6.46 -8.11
C GLY A 652 -6.56 -5.53 -6.91
N VAL A 653 -5.32 -5.26 -6.65
CA VAL A 653 -4.83 -4.34 -5.62
C VAL A 653 -4.23 -3.10 -6.27
N THR A 654 -4.37 -1.95 -5.62
CA THR A 654 -3.72 -0.71 -6.06
C THR A 654 -2.58 -0.37 -5.10
N ILE A 655 -1.37 -0.19 -5.63
CA ILE A 655 -0.16 0.11 -4.85
C ILE A 655 0.24 1.56 -5.10
N PHE A 656 0.34 2.34 -4.03
CA PHE A 656 0.92 3.69 -4.02
C PHE A 656 2.35 3.59 -3.49
N PHE A 657 3.33 3.80 -4.36
CA PHE A 657 4.74 3.55 -4.06
C PHE A 657 5.37 4.64 -3.21
N GLY A 658 6.15 4.25 -2.19
CA GLY A 658 6.99 5.12 -1.36
C GLY A 658 6.24 6.20 -0.56
N MET A 659 4.94 6.05 -0.34
CA MET A 659 4.08 7.09 0.24
C MET A 659 4.14 7.15 1.76
N ALA A 660 4.34 6.02 2.43
CA ALA A 660 4.26 5.87 3.87
C ALA A 660 5.63 5.55 4.48
N LYS A 661 5.82 5.85 5.75
CA LYS A 661 6.98 5.34 6.49
C LYS A 661 6.85 3.81 6.60
N PRO A 662 7.90 3.05 6.24
CA PRO A 662 7.88 1.59 6.24
C PRO A 662 7.41 0.95 7.54
N VAL A 663 6.72 -0.18 7.43
CA VAL A 663 6.24 -0.99 8.57
C VAL A 663 6.81 -2.39 8.47
N ARG A 664 7.24 -2.94 9.62
CA ARG A 664 7.72 -4.31 9.71
C ARG A 664 6.63 -5.31 9.36
N ALA A 665 6.95 -6.30 8.54
CA ALA A 665 6.07 -7.41 8.18
C ALA A 665 6.61 -8.75 8.77
N PRO A 666 5.72 -9.69 9.16
CA PRO A 666 4.28 -9.48 9.29
C PRO A 666 3.98 -8.47 10.41
N GLN A 667 2.85 -7.75 10.27
CA GLN A 667 2.40 -6.84 11.32
C GLN A 667 1.71 -7.64 12.42
N ILE A 668 2.48 -7.99 13.44
CA ILE A 668 2.01 -8.70 14.63
C ILE A 668 1.96 -7.71 15.79
N GLY A 669 0.76 -7.34 16.21
CA GLY A 669 0.52 -6.27 17.17
C GLY A 669 0.61 -4.86 16.54
N PRO A 670 0.92 -3.81 17.34
CA PRO A 670 1.05 -2.44 16.86
C PRO A 670 2.13 -2.28 15.79
N ALA A 671 1.93 -1.33 14.87
CA ALA A 671 2.88 -1.03 13.81
C ALA A 671 4.28 -0.66 14.37
N ARG A 672 5.34 -1.16 13.73
CA ARG A 672 6.75 -0.91 14.07
C ARG A 672 7.55 -0.69 12.80
N GLU A 673 8.58 0.12 12.87
CA GLU A 673 9.55 0.22 11.77
C GLU A 673 10.28 -1.12 11.55
N PRO A 674 10.70 -1.41 10.30
CA PRO A 674 11.45 -2.62 9.93
C PRO A 674 12.78 -2.76 10.64
#